data_b530e09b5f48ad3f2d1b9766b8c6234b
#
_entry.id   b530e09b5f48ad3f2d1b9766b8c6234b
#
_cell.length_a   1.000
_cell.length_b   1.000
_cell.length_c   1.000
_cell.angle_alpha   90.00
_cell.angle_beta   90.00
_cell.angle_gamma   90.00
#
_symmetry.space_group_name_H-M   'P 1'
#
loop_
_entity.id
_entity.type
_entity.pdbx_description
1 polymer ?
#
loop_
_entity_poly.entity_id
_entity_poly.type
_entity_poly.pdbx_seq_one_letter_code
_entity_poly.pdbx_strand_id
1 'polypeptide(L)'
;PKSDRHKGSPISVIIVQVDGNDAYVLDDTVQSIYTLAEDDPHVFAAIARDDKQAAEFWEDRHRLSAIAKRTSGFKMNEDVVLPMARIPEFAHYLETLNVTAAAEAYRYALQELSRLQGFPMEDPSFNEEFAFASHVAASDESSLDPELVDEDVAARAERWLLTQKERFPRLASRIDAIVEYMKSSRIVVASHMHAGDGNCHVNIPVNSNDPRMMEHAEDIAMQVMAKTQELDGAVSGEHGIGITKIAFLDTRQMESLREFKMRVDPRDLLNPGKLVTRNLPVRPFTFSFNRLIADIRESGLPDKECLIRLLSQVQTCTRCGKCKQVCPMVYPERSFQYNPRNKNMILGALTEAIYYSQVTTGRPSPELLEELRHLVEHCTGCGRCTSVCPVKIESSEVALSSLAYVKREGMGGHPIKSQVLKVLSSDPSNRVPAFAKMAALGQNVMNQFIPLVPRVWRKRMSSPLFSDRGPALGMVSIYESLHLEKNAAVHLFLPVSGDISAQGVLEGRVPAVLYFPGCGGGLFYRRIALASIALMMYAGVPVVLPGRHLCCGYPLLAAGAAEQYEANLQRNRQVIASSLQAAAEAGFDVNMLITACGSCRDSLMRHGITGLDGTILPHNDIVQLLVDRLPHGVSVSDERIIYHSSCHPAWSGVKATKDGGKVARALERITGASILLNPGCCGESGAGAYTCPDIYNVLRERKRERLESALAGYKADAPILVGCPSCKIGIARTLMTMDVRHPARGKDKSTGDKPVIDTHRPVLHNAEWLAETLLGKNWLSIFKAQASRTEGHPGVRVVCMEERKR
;
A
#
# COMPACT_ATOMS: atom_id res chain seq x y z
N PRO A 1 3.39 22.13 -13.97
CA PRO A 1 4.19 22.35 -15.18
C PRO A 1 5.63 22.60 -14.79
N LYS A 2 6.51 21.72 -15.27
CA LYS A 2 7.94 21.89 -15.10
C LYS A 2 8.44 22.76 -16.26
N SER A 3 8.29 24.07 -16.15
CA SER A 3 8.94 24.95 -17.08
C SER A 3 10.12 25.62 -16.38
N ASP A 4 11.29 25.54 -16.99
CA ASP A 4 12.53 26.22 -16.52
C ASP A 4 12.43 27.76 -16.51
N ARG A 5 11.26 28.30 -16.83
CA ARG A 5 10.98 29.73 -16.91
C ARG A 5 10.50 30.37 -15.60
N HIS A 6 10.02 29.54 -14.64
CA HIS A 6 9.58 30.06 -13.33
C HIS A 6 10.63 29.84 -12.25
N LYS A 7 11.13 30.94 -11.74
CA LYS A 7 11.95 30.96 -10.51
C LYS A 7 11.00 31.22 -9.34
N GLY A 8 10.54 30.17 -8.67
CA GLY A 8 9.69 30.26 -7.49
C GLY A 8 8.58 29.22 -7.45
N SER A 9 7.89 29.13 -6.32
CA SER A 9 6.72 28.28 -6.16
C SER A 9 5.48 29.09 -6.53
N PRO A 10 4.55 28.58 -7.37
CA PRO A 10 3.32 29.29 -7.69
C PRO A 10 2.43 29.38 -6.44
N ILE A 11 1.90 30.54 -6.14
CA ILE A 11 0.92 30.80 -5.07
C ILE A 11 -0.42 30.21 -5.46
N SER A 12 -0.82 30.31 -6.73
CA SER A 12 -2.07 29.81 -7.27
C SER A 12 -1.89 29.17 -8.65
N VAL A 13 -2.72 28.20 -8.97
CA VAL A 13 -2.76 27.54 -10.30
C VAL A 13 -4.19 27.49 -10.79
N ILE A 14 -4.45 28.06 -11.95
CA ILE A 14 -5.76 28.06 -12.61
C ILE A 14 -5.70 27.15 -13.83
N ILE A 15 -6.66 26.26 -14.01
CA ILE A 15 -6.88 25.50 -15.25
C ILE A 15 -8.16 26.02 -15.88
N VAL A 16 -8.05 26.48 -17.10
CA VAL A 16 -9.20 26.92 -17.91
C VAL A 16 -9.39 25.91 -19.01
N GLN A 17 -10.60 25.36 -19.14
CA GLN A 17 -11.01 24.52 -20.24
C GLN A 17 -12.08 25.23 -21.04
N VAL A 18 -11.91 25.26 -22.34
CA VAL A 18 -12.87 25.87 -23.27
C VAL A 18 -13.43 24.75 -24.14
N ASP A 19 -14.74 24.63 -24.20
CA ASP A 19 -15.45 23.63 -24.98
C ASP A 19 -16.36 24.30 -25.99
N GLY A 20 -16.46 23.75 -27.20
CA GLY A 20 -17.33 24.27 -28.25
C GLY A 20 -17.31 23.42 -29.52
N ASN A 21 -18.19 23.70 -30.45
CA ASN A 21 -18.30 22.98 -31.73
C ASN A 21 -17.56 23.67 -32.89
N ASP A 22 -17.09 24.90 -32.69
CA ASP A 22 -16.41 25.69 -33.71
C ASP A 22 -14.94 25.87 -33.32
N ALA A 23 -14.05 25.25 -34.10
CA ALA A 23 -12.62 25.25 -33.82
C ALA A 23 -12.01 26.66 -33.87
N TYR A 24 -12.51 27.55 -34.72
CA TYR A 24 -12.00 28.92 -34.82
C TYR A 24 -12.37 29.72 -33.58
N VAL A 25 -13.61 29.60 -33.12
CA VAL A 25 -14.10 30.30 -31.91
C VAL A 25 -13.35 29.76 -30.68
N LEU A 26 -13.07 28.47 -30.62
CA LEU A 26 -12.29 27.88 -29.55
C LEU A 26 -10.84 28.42 -29.50
N ASP A 27 -10.19 28.45 -30.65
CA ASP A 27 -8.79 28.92 -30.74
C ASP A 27 -8.70 30.43 -30.41
N ASP A 28 -9.60 31.25 -30.94
CA ASP A 28 -9.70 32.69 -30.63
C ASP A 28 -9.94 32.93 -29.15
N THR A 29 -10.82 32.16 -28.53
CA THR A 29 -11.10 32.25 -27.08
C THR A 29 -9.89 31.88 -26.26
N VAL A 30 -9.20 30.79 -26.61
CA VAL A 30 -7.99 30.34 -25.92
C VAL A 30 -6.87 31.37 -26.04
N GLN A 31 -6.68 31.95 -27.23
CA GLN A 31 -5.69 33.00 -27.46
C GLN A 31 -6.00 34.28 -26.69
N SER A 32 -7.28 34.67 -26.63
CA SER A 32 -7.71 35.83 -25.85
C SER A 32 -7.42 35.66 -24.35
N ILE A 33 -7.71 34.48 -23.78
CA ILE A 33 -7.42 34.15 -22.39
C ILE A 33 -5.89 34.15 -22.16
N TYR A 34 -5.14 33.57 -23.09
CA TYR A 34 -3.67 33.51 -23.00
C TYR A 34 -3.06 34.92 -23.01
N THR A 35 -3.49 35.78 -23.91
CA THR A 35 -3.02 37.18 -23.99
C THR A 35 -3.32 37.92 -22.71
N LEU A 36 -4.52 37.77 -22.16
CA LEU A 36 -4.94 38.42 -20.91
C LEU A 36 -4.07 37.96 -19.74
N ALA A 37 -3.59 36.72 -19.74
CA ALA A 37 -2.70 36.19 -18.73
C ALA A 37 -1.23 36.63 -18.92
N GLU A 38 -0.78 36.84 -20.17
CA GLU A 38 0.59 37.35 -20.46
C GLU A 38 0.78 38.83 -20.15
N ASP A 39 -0.33 39.61 -20.10
CA ASP A 39 -0.27 41.04 -19.75
C ASP A 39 0.12 41.28 -18.30
N ASP A 40 0.01 40.26 -17.41
CA ASP A 40 0.44 40.35 -16.02
C ASP A 40 1.84 39.70 -15.85
N PRO A 41 2.86 40.47 -15.45
CA PRO A 41 4.23 39.97 -15.27
C PRO A 41 4.38 38.90 -14.18
N HIS A 42 3.38 38.74 -13.31
CA HIS A 42 3.36 37.74 -12.24
C HIS A 42 2.65 36.46 -12.65
N VAL A 43 2.03 36.40 -13.83
CA VAL A 43 1.29 35.27 -14.34
C VAL A 43 2.11 34.53 -15.39
N PHE A 44 2.19 33.22 -15.26
CA PHE A 44 2.70 32.33 -16.30
C PHE A 44 1.58 31.51 -16.88
N ALA A 45 1.34 31.65 -18.18
CA ALA A 45 0.33 30.88 -18.91
C ALA A 45 0.95 29.80 -19.79
N ALA A 46 0.25 28.69 -19.95
CA ALA A 46 0.63 27.62 -20.87
C ALA A 46 -0.61 27.00 -21.50
N ILE A 47 -0.60 26.86 -22.82
CA ILE A 47 -1.66 26.18 -23.57
C ILE A 47 -1.25 24.71 -23.75
N ALA A 48 -2.18 23.78 -23.53
CA ALA A 48 -1.98 22.36 -23.82
C ALA A 48 -1.87 22.15 -25.34
N ARG A 49 -0.84 21.49 -25.81
CA ARG A 49 -0.54 21.29 -27.24
C ARG A 49 -1.32 20.12 -27.86
N ASP A 50 -1.75 19.19 -27.01
CA ASP A 50 -2.48 17.99 -27.40
C ASP A 50 -3.29 17.44 -26.20
N ASP A 51 -4.17 16.48 -26.48
CA ASP A 51 -5.01 15.81 -25.46
C ASP A 51 -4.19 15.15 -24.36
N LYS A 52 -2.97 14.70 -24.67
CA LYS A 52 -2.09 14.07 -23.68
C LYS A 52 -1.58 15.09 -22.67
N GLN A 53 -1.16 16.25 -23.13
CA GLN A 53 -0.70 17.34 -22.25
C GLN A 53 -1.88 17.92 -21.45
N ALA A 54 -3.06 18.05 -22.06
CA ALA A 54 -4.28 18.42 -21.35
C ALA A 54 -4.60 17.41 -20.22
N ALA A 55 -4.52 16.12 -20.50
CA ALA A 55 -4.72 15.08 -19.49
C ALA A 55 -3.66 15.12 -18.36
N GLU A 56 -2.41 15.50 -18.68
CA GLU A 56 -1.36 15.70 -17.67
C GLU A 56 -1.67 16.89 -16.74
N PHE A 57 -2.21 18.02 -17.27
CA PHE A 57 -2.63 19.14 -16.46
C PHE A 57 -3.78 18.75 -15.52
N TRP A 58 -4.76 18.02 -16.02
CA TRP A 58 -5.86 17.49 -15.20
C TRP A 58 -5.37 16.47 -14.15
N GLU A 59 -4.39 15.62 -14.48
CA GLU A 59 -3.79 14.70 -13.49
C GLU A 59 -3.10 15.48 -12.36
N ASP A 60 -2.39 16.55 -12.66
CA ASP A 60 -1.75 17.40 -11.67
C ASP A 60 -2.78 18.09 -10.77
N ARG A 61 -3.90 18.60 -11.32
CA ARG A 61 -5.02 19.13 -10.53
C ARG A 61 -5.59 18.07 -9.58
N HIS A 62 -5.76 16.84 -10.02
CA HIS A 62 -6.24 15.75 -9.17
C HIS A 62 -5.24 15.43 -8.04
N ARG A 63 -3.94 15.68 -8.25
CA ARG A 63 -2.90 15.50 -7.21
C ARG A 63 -2.90 16.64 -6.19
N LEU A 64 -3.29 17.85 -6.55
CA LEU A 64 -3.40 18.97 -5.63
C LEU A 64 -4.48 18.76 -4.57
N SER A 65 -5.53 17.99 -4.86
CA SER A 65 -6.51 17.56 -3.84
C SER A 65 -5.89 16.69 -2.72
N ALA A 66 -4.61 16.33 -2.84
CA ALA A 66 -3.84 15.56 -1.87
C ALA A 66 -2.97 16.44 -0.94
N ILE A 67 -3.38 17.67 -0.64
CA ILE A 67 -2.76 18.56 0.38
C ILE A 67 -2.67 17.85 1.75
N ALA A 68 -3.52 16.86 1.99
CA ALA A 68 -3.43 15.93 3.13
C ALA A 68 -2.09 15.17 3.28
N LYS A 69 -1.12 15.36 2.38
CA LYS A 69 0.22 14.74 2.53
C LYS A 69 1.11 15.39 3.59
N ARG A 70 0.82 16.62 4.00
CA ARG A 70 1.62 17.36 5.00
C ARG A 70 1.15 17.17 6.44
N THR A 71 -0.06 16.65 6.62
CA THR A 71 -0.65 16.44 7.94
C THR A 71 -1.09 14.99 8.10
N SER A 72 -1.33 14.55 9.33
CA SER A 72 -1.75 13.19 9.68
C SER A 72 -3.15 12.78 9.19
N GLY A 73 -3.68 13.49 8.23
CA GLY A 73 -4.67 12.93 7.34
C GLY A 73 -6.12 13.27 7.53
N PHE A 74 -6.49 14.00 8.53
CA PHE A 74 -7.83 14.58 8.61
C PHE A 74 -7.84 15.98 7.98
N LYS A 75 -8.90 16.35 7.28
CA LYS A 75 -9.14 17.72 6.82
C LYS A 75 -10.58 18.10 7.09
N MET A 76 -10.78 19.28 7.63
CA MET A 76 -12.06 19.95 7.56
C MET A 76 -12.18 20.50 6.13
N ASN A 77 -13.30 20.23 5.47
CA ASN A 77 -13.51 20.61 4.08
C ASN A 77 -14.87 21.28 4.00
N GLU A 78 -14.82 22.59 3.95
CA GLU A 78 -16.01 23.42 3.80
C GLU A 78 -16.12 23.91 2.36
N ASP A 79 -17.32 23.90 1.81
CA ASP A 79 -17.63 24.50 0.54
C ASP A 79 -18.47 25.74 0.75
N VAL A 80 -18.14 26.80 0.03
CA VAL A 80 -18.87 28.06 0.04
C VAL A 80 -19.06 28.54 -1.37
N VAL A 81 -20.10 29.33 -1.62
CA VAL A 81 -20.31 29.99 -2.92
C VAL A 81 -20.26 31.49 -2.70
N LEU A 82 -19.49 32.18 -3.52
CA LEU A 82 -19.30 33.63 -3.48
C LEU A 82 -19.73 34.26 -4.79
N PRO A 83 -20.26 35.50 -4.77
CA PRO A 83 -20.33 36.30 -5.97
C PRO A 83 -18.93 36.41 -6.60
N MET A 84 -18.82 36.24 -7.92
CA MET A 84 -17.49 36.20 -8.59
C MET A 84 -16.66 37.46 -8.30
N ALA A 85 -17.31 38.65 -8.22
CA ALA A 85 -16.63 39.88 -7.86
C ALA A 85 -16.02 39.92 -6.45
N ARG A 86 -16.48 39.03 -5.56
CA ARG A 86 -15.98 38.93 -4.17
C ARG A 86 -14.91 37.90 -3.98
N ILE A 87 -14.60 37.09 -4.99
CA ILE A 87 -13.55 36.02 -4.89
C ILE A 87 -12.16 36.59 -4.51
N PRO A 88 -11.67 37.70 -5.09
CA PRO A 88 -10.39 38.28 -4.71
C PRO A 88 -10.34 38.72 -3.23
N GLU A 89 -11.40 39.37 -2.73
CA GLU A 89 -11.50 39.77 -1.34
C GLU A 89 -11.49 38.56 -0.39
N PHE A 90 -12.21 37.50 -0.76
CA PHE A 90 -12.20 36.26 0.00
C PHE A 90 -10.84 35.55 -0.02
N ALA A 91 -10.16 35.57 -1.17
CA ALA A 91 -8.82 34.96 -1.26
C ALA A 91 -7.83 35.69 -0.35
N HIS A 92 -7.85 37.03 -0.35
CA HIS A 92 -7.04 37.85 0.55
C HIS A 92 -7.33 37.56 2.03
N TYR A 93 -8.61 37.38 2.36
CA TYR A 93 -9.00 36.98 3.71
C TYR A 93 -8.39 35.60 4.11
N LEU A 94 -8.40 34.60 3.21
CA LEU A 94 -7.78 33.31 3.48
C LEU A 94 -6.26 33.41 3.67
N GLU A 95 -5.59 34.30 2.95
CA GLU A 95 -4.16 34.61 3.14
C GLU A 95 -3.92 35.22 4.51
N THR A 96 -4.73 36.18 4.92
CA THR A 96 -4.68 36.77 6.28
C THR A 96 -4.80 35.70 7.36
N LEU A 97 -5.75 34.74 7.20
CA LEU A 97 -5.89 33.62 8.12
C LEU A 97 -4.64 32.72 8.17
N ASN A 98 -3.96 32.53 7.03
CA ASN A 98 -2.72 31.75 7.01
C ASN A 98 -1.57 32.43 7.73
N VAL A 99 -1.41 33.75 7.54
CA VAL A 99 -0.38 34.56 8.19
C VAL A 99 -0.60 34.60 9.70
N THR A 100 -1.83 34.87 10.14
CA THR A 100 -2.16 34.92 11.57
C THR A 100 -2.01 33.55 12.22
N ALA A 101 -2.42 32.45 11.57
CA ALA A 101 -2.23 31.09 12.06
C ALA A 101 -0.73 30.70 12.16
N ALA A 102 0.11 31.15 11.23
CA ALA A 102 1.56 30.94 11.30
C ALA A 102 2.16 31.69 12.49
N ALA A 103 1.72 32.92 12.72
CA ALA A 103 2.15 33.74 13.86
C ALA A 103 1.68 33.16 15.20
N GLU A 104 0.47 32.59 15.26
CA GLU A 104 -0.02 31.90 16.45
C GLU A 104 0.81 30.65 16.77
N ALA A 105 1.14 29.86 15.77
CA ALA A 105 2.02 28.69 15.95
C ALA A 105 3.41 29.12 16.44
N TYR A 106 3.92 30.23 15.95
CA TYR A 106 5.19 30.81 16.42
C TYR A 106 5.08 31.30 17.86
N ARG A 107 4.06 32.10 18.17
CA ARG A 107 3.81 32.60 19.53
C ARG A 107 3.70 31.44 20.54
N TYR A 108 3.02 30.37 20.18
CA TYR A 108 2.95 29.17 21.01
C TYR A 108 4.33 28.52 21.19
N ALA A 109 5.12 28.40 20.13
CA ALA A 109 6.48 27.85 20.23
C ALA A 109 7.36 28.69 21.19
N LEU A 110 7.25 30.01 21.14
CA LEU A 110 7.94 30.92 22.08
C LEU A 110 7.45 30.73 23.52
N GLN A 111 6.15 30.55 23.76
CA GLN A 111 5.61 30.24 25.07
C GLN A 111 6.14 28.92 25.62
N GLU A 112 6.23 27.88 24.82
CA GLU A 112 6.79 26.59 25.23
C GLU A 112 8.30 26.71 25.50
N LEU A 113 9.02 27.48 24.70
CA LEU A 113 10.44 27.75 24.92
C LEU A 113 10.68 28.50 26.25
N SER A 114 9.83 29.48 26.59
CA SER A 114 9.90 30.25 27.84
C SER A 114 9.70 29.41 29.09
N ARG A 115 9.01 28.27 28.98
CA ARG A 115 8.78 27.34 30.10
C ARG A 115 9.95 26.38 30.32
N LEU A 116 10.95 26.36 29.44
CA LEU A 116 12.10 25.48 29.58
C LEU A 116 13.01 25.99 30.70
N GLN A 117 13.28 25.16 31.69
CA GLN A 117 14.22 25.48 32.75
C GLN A 117 15.63 25.74 32.19
N GLY A 118 16.15 26.90 32.45
CA GLY A 118 17.48 27.35 31.93
C GLY A 118 17.42 28.18 30.66
N PHE A 119 16.26 28.52 30.13
CA PHE A 119 16.08 29.49 29.09
C PHE A 119 15.98 30.91 29.71
N PRO A 120 16.75 31.92 29.25
CA PRO A 120 16.72 33.26 29.82
C PRO A 120 15.50 34.04 29.32
N MET A 121 14.58 34.35 30.22
CA MET A 121 13.36 35.12 29.92
C MET A 121 13.62 36.62 29.66
N GLU A 122 14.76 37.16 30.06
CA GLU A 122 15.14 38.59 29.92
C GLU A 122 15.91 38.85 28.63
N ASP A 123 15.97 37.87 27.70
CA ASP A 123 16.66 38.07 26.40
C ASP A 123 15.87 39.08 25.56
N PRO A 124 16.46 40.24 25.17
CA PRO A 124 15.79 41.23 24.33
C PRO A 124 15.28 40.66 23.00
N SER A 125 16.03 39.74 22.41
CA SER A 125 15.63 39.10 21.15
C SER A 125 14.39 38.22 21.31
N PHE A 126 14.19 37.58 22.48
CA PHE A 126 12.98 36.84 22.77
C PHE A 126 11.78 37.78 22.87
N ASN A 127 11.89 38.89 23.55
CA ASN A 127 10.80 39.85 23.70
C ASN A 127 10.39 40.48 22.36
N GLU A 128 11.35 40.75 21.49
CA GLU A 128 11.12 41.25 20.12
C GLU A 128 10.31 40.22 19.30
N GLU A 129 10.72 38.95 19.30
CA GLU A 129 10.05 37.90 18.53
C GLU A 129 8.67 37.58 19.10
N PHE A 130 8.54 37.62 20.43
CA PHE A 130 7.23 37.40 21.09
C PHE A 130 6.27 38.55 20.79
N ALA A 131 6.75 39.79 20.77
CA ALA A 131 5.95 40.96 20.38
C ALA A 131 5.53 40.89 18.92
N PHE A 132 6.47 40.56 18.01
CA PHE A 132 6.17 40.34 16.60
C PHE A 132 5.09 39.27 16.40
N ALA A 133 5.32 38.07 16.92
CA ALA A 133 4.37 36.95 16.78
C ALA A 133 2.99 37.28 17.37
N SER A 134 2.97 37.99 18.50
CA SER A 134 1.70 38.39 19.14
C SER A 134 0.96 39.48 18.36
N HIS A 135 1.68 40.42 17.78
CA HIS A 135 1.11 41.49 16.95
C HIS A 135 0.48 40.88 15.68
N VAL A 136 1.25 40.10 14.93
CA VAL A 136 0.76 39.48 13.69
C VAL A 136 -0.39 38.53 13.96
N ALA A 137 -0.34 37.73 15.03
CA ALA A 137 -1.44 36.82 15.40
C ALA A 137 -2.75 37.54 15.78
N ALA A 138 -2.66 38.80 16.20
CA ALA A 138 -3.82 39.62 16.56
C ALA A 138 -4.27 40.55 15.44
N SER A 139 -3.59 40.56 14.30
CA SER A 139 -3.91 41.45 13.17
C SER A 139 -5.10 40.91 12.36
N ASP A 140 -5.78 41.84 11.73
CA ASP A 140 -6.84 41.58 10.76
C ASP A 140 -6.46 42.06 9.34
N GLU A 141 -7.32 41.91 8.36
CA GLU A 141 -7.10 42.35 6.97
C GLU A 141 -6.65 43.81 6.82
N SER A 142 -7.04 44.67 7.77
CA SER A 142 -6.74 46.12 7.71
C SER A 142 -5.42 46.51 8.37
N SER A 143 -4.96 45.71 9.31
CA SER A 143 -3.76 45.96 10.13
C SER A 143 -2.54 45.14 9.74
N LEU A 144 -2.74 44.07 8.95
CA LEU A 144 -1.67 43.20 8.48
C LEU A 144 -0.89 43.88 7.34
N ASP A 145 0.44 43.76 7.36
CA ASP A 145 1.26 44.14 6.22
C ASP A 145 0.88 43.31 4.98
N PRO A 146 0.41 43.93 3.89
CA PRO A 146 -0.03 43.18 2.72
C PRO A 146 1.07 42.41 1.98
N GLU A 147 2.36 42.71 2.23
CA GLU A 147 3.47 41.95 1.67
C GLU A 147 3.89 40.76 2.54
N LEU A 148 3.39 40.64 3.76
CA LEU A 148 3.75 39.57 4.67
C LEU A 148 3.00 38.29 4.33
N VAL A 149 3.72 37.21 4.01
CA VAL A 149 3.14 35.90 3.74
C VAL A 149 3.42 34.92 4.89
N ASP A 150 2.61 33.90 5.01
CA ASP A 150 2.69 32.90 6.08
C ASP A 150 4.01 32.10 6.07
N GLU A 151 4.62 31.94 4.88
CA GLU A 151 5.91 31.28 4.71
C GLU A 151 7.05 32.11 5.31
N ASP A 152 6.98 33.44 5.24
CA ASP A 152 7.98 34.35 5.83
C ASP A 152 7.93 34.32 7.36
N VAL A 153 6.72 34.32 7.93
CA VAL A 153 6.52 34.15 9.38
C VAL A 153 7.09 32.81 9.85
N ALA A 154 6.77 31.73 9.14
CA ALA A 154 7.26 30.40 9.48
C ALA A 154 8.79 30.28 9.32
N ALA A 155 9.36 30.86 8.28
CA ALA A 155 10.81 30.88 8.06
C ALA A 155 11.55 31.73 9.11
N ARG A 156 10.96 32.85 9.52
CA ARG A 156 11.51 33.69 10.63
C ARG A 156 11.52 32.89 11.92
N ALA A 157 10.39 32.24 12.25
CA ALA A 157 10.24 31.42 13.43
C ALA A 157 11.28 30.29 13.48
N GLU A 158 11.41 29.56 12.39
CA GLU A 158 12.36 28.44 12.31
C GLU A 158 13.80 28.90 12.45
N ARG A 159 14.20 29.93 11.73
CA ARG A 159 15.57 30.49 11.82
C ARG A 159 15.89 30.94 13.24
N TRP A 160 14.98 31.64 13.87
CA TRP A 160 15.23 32.15 15.23
C TRP A 160 15.33 31.00 16.25
N LEU A 161 14.43 30.04 16.21
CA LEU A 161 14.45 28.89 17.10
C LEU A 161 15.70 28.00 16.90
N LEU A 162 16.16 27.83 15.66
CA LEU A 162 17.41 27.12 15.39
C LEU A 162 18.64 27.87 15.94
N THR A 163 18.66 29.21 15.87
CA THR A 163 19.69 30.02 16.51
C THR A 163 19.70 29.81 18.04
N GLN A 164 18.52 29.71 18.68
CA GLN A 164 18.46 29.42 20.12
C GLN A 164 18.98 28.01 20.43
N LYS A 165 18.77 27.07 19.57
CA LYS A 165 19.33 25.70 19.71
C LYS A 165 20.87 25.72 19.74
N GLU A 166 21.50 26.54 18.91
CA GLU A 166 22.95 26.69 18.90
C GLU A 166 23.45 27.41 20.16
N ARG A 167 22.72 28.45 20.61
CA ARG A 167 23.07 29.22 21.84
C ARG A 167 22.89 28.37 23.11
N PHE A 168 21.94 27.41 23.13
CA PHE A 168 21.62 26.62 24.32
C PHE A 168 21.71 25.11 24.02
N PRO A 169 22.91 24.53 23.83
CA PRO A 169 23.09 23.12 23.45
C PRO A 169 22.45 22.13 24.44
N ARG A 170 22.31 22.49 25.73
CA ARG A 170 21.64 21.64 26.74
C ARG A 170 20.12 21.52 26.54
N LEU A 171 19.53 22.46 25.81
CA LEU A 171 18.10 22.50 25.48
C LEU A 171 17.83 22.03 24.04
N ALA A 172 18.85 21.67 23.27
CA ALA A 172 18.75 21.39 21.84
C ALA A 172 17.65 20.39 21.48
N SER A 173 17.58 19.26 22.16
CA SER A 173 16.56 18.23 21.89
C SER A 173 15.12 18.69 22.21
N ARG A 174 14.97 19.57 23.19
CA ARG A 174 13.66 20.15 23.54
C ARG A 174 13.26 21.22 22.54
N ILE A 175 14.23 22.04 22.09
CA ILE A 175 14.00 23.03 21.03
C ILE A 175 13.64 22.33 19.72
N ASP A 176 14.31 21.22 19.34
CA ASP A 176 13.94 20.41 18.18
C ASP A 176 12.48 19.91 18.29
N ALA A 177 12.04 19.45 19.45
CA ALA A 177 10.67 19.02 19.67
C ALA A 177 9.66 20.18 19.54
N ILE A 178 10.01 21.38 20.01
CA ILE A 178 9.19 22.59 19.85
C ILE A 178 9.07 22.98 18.37
N VAL A 179 10.18 22.97 17.63
CA VAL A 179 10.19 23.27 16.18
C VAL A 179 9.37 22.27 15.40
N GLU A 180 9.52 20.98 15.69
CA GLU A 180 8.74 19.93 15.02
C GLU A 180 7.24 20.04 15.35
N TYR A 181 6.89 20.32 16.60
CA TYR A 181 5.51 20.57 16.98
C TYR A 181 4.95 21.81 16.29
N MET A 182 5.64 22.92 16.29
CA MET A 182 5.23 24.14 15.59
C MET A 182 4.94 23.88 14.11
N LYS A 183 5.83 23.15 13.42
CA LYS A 183 5.64 22.79 12.01
C LYS A 183 4.44 21.85 11.78
N SER A 184 4.24 20.89 12.68
CA SER A 184 3.18 19.87 12.52
C SER A 184 1.81 20.36 12.98
N SER A 185 1.75 21.33 13.90
CA SER A 185 0.52 21.90 14.44
C SER A 185 0.06 23.20 13.76
N ARG A 186 0.88 23.78 12.87
CA ARG A 186 0.51 24.95 12.08
C ARG A 186 -0.72 24.66 11.23
N ILE A 187 -1.74 25.47 11.37
CA ILE A 187 -2.91 25.41 10.48
C ILE A 187 -2.58 26.08 9.17
N VAL A 188 -3.00 25.45 8.08
CA VAL A 188 -2.93 25.99 6.73
C VAL A 188 -4.32 25.93 6.13
N VAL A 189 -4.87 27.07 5.75
CA VAL A 189 -6.16 27.21 5.06
C VAL A 189 -5.87 27.21 3.57
N ALA A 190 -6.17 26.11 2.92
CA ALA A 190 -5.97 25.97 1.48
C ALA A 190 -7.32 25.99 0.76
N SER A 191 -7.39 26.66 -0.37
CA SER A 191 -8.60 26.65 -1.21
C SER A 191 -8.38 25.96 -2.55
N HIS A 192 -9.43 25.40 -3.07
CA HIS A 192 -9.56 25.07 -4.48
C HIS A 192 -10.99 25.35 -4.90
N MET A 193 -11.17 25.87 -6.09
CA MET A 193 -12.47 26.39 -6.48
C MET A 193 -12.84 26.03 -7.91
N HIS A 194 -14.12 26.05 -8.15
CA HIS A 194 -14.72 26.19 -9.46
C HIS A 194 -14.99 27.70 -9.66
N ALA A 195 -13.96 28.43 -10.07
CA ALA A 195 -14.00 29.89 -10.07
C ALA A 195 -15.13 30.45 -10.96
N GLY A 196 -15.49 29.74 -12.04
CA GLY A 196 -16.53 30.14 -12.98
C GLY A 196 -17.94 30.18 -12.41
N ASP A 197 -18.21 29.47 -11.31
CA ASP A 197 -19.51 29.47 -10.60
C ASP A 197 -19.43 30.00 -9.17
N GLY A 198 -18.24 30.46 -8.75
CA GLY A 198 -17.98 30.98 -7.42
C GLY A 198 -17.91 29.94 -6.31
N ASN A 199 -17.97 28.65 -6.63
CA ASN A 199 -17.87 27.58 -5.63
C ASN A 199 -16.44 27.38 -5.18
N CYS A 200 -16.17 27.69 -3.92
CA CYS A 200 -14.87 27.59 -3.28
C CYS A 200 -14.88 26.52 -2.19
N HIS A 201 -13.97 25.54 -2.31
CA HIS A 201 -13.72 24.54 -1.28
C HIS A 201 -12.57 24.98 -0.40
N VAL A 202 -12.84 25.26 0.85
CA VAL A 202 -11.82 25.61 1.85
C VAL A 202 -11.42 24.35 2.59
N ASN A 203 -10.14 24.02 2.55
CA ASN A 203 -9.57 22.83 3.15
C ASN A 203 -8.64 23.22 4.30
N ILE A 204 -8.93 22.74 5.49
CA ILE A 204 -8.12 22.94 6.68
C ILE A 204 -7.57 21.59 7.11
N PRO A 205 -6.35 21.22 6.69
CA PRO A 205 -5.73 19.98 7.10
C PRO A 205 -5.36 20.04 8.58
N VAL A 206 -5.76 19.00 9.35
CA VAL A 206 -5.53 18.94 10.79
C VAL A 206 -5.02 17.59 11.24
N ASN A 207 -4.26 17.59 12.32
CA ASN A 207 -3.92 16.39 13.06
C ASN A 207 -5.06 16.04 14.02
N SER A 208 -5.86 15.03 13.72
CA SER A 208 -6.98 14.62 14.58
C SER A 208 -6.54 14.08 15.95
N ASN A 209 -5.23 13.85 16.16
CA ASN A 209 -4.67 13.50 17.47
C ASN A 209 -4.30 14.72 18.30
N ASP A 210 -4.39 15.92 17.74
CA ASP A 210 -4.13 17.17 18.45
C ASP A 210 -5.44 17.92 18.73
N PRO A 211 -5.96 17.87 19.97
CA PRO A 211 -7.22 18.52 20.32
C PRO A 211 -7.20 20.05 20.15
N ARG A 212 -6.05 20.70 20.39
CA ARG A 212 -5.90 22.15 20.21
C ARG A 212 -5.95 22.54 18.75
N MET A 213 -5.24 21.80 17.90
CA MET A 213 -5.29 22.02 16.47
C MET A 213 -6.70 21.80 15.92
N MET A 214 -7.44 20.80 16.44
CA MET A 214 -8.83 20.57 16.09
C MET A 214 -9.75 21.73 16.46
N GLU A 215 -9.65 22.21 17.70
CA GLU A 215 -10.45 23.35 18.21
C GLU A 215 -10.16 24.63 17.40
N HIS A 216 -8.88 24.94 17.17
CA HIS A 216 -8.49 26.10 16.38
C HIS A 216 -8.96 25.99 14.92
N ALA A 217 -8.94 24.81 14.33
CA ALA A 217 -9.45 24.61 12.96
C ALA A 217 -10.98 24.76 12.90
N GLU A 218 -11.72 24.38 13.94
CA GLU A 218 -13.15 24.64 14.06
C GLU A 218 -13.45 26.15 14.10
N ASP A 219 -12.67 26.90 14.89
CA ASP A 219 -12.79 28.36 14.98
C ASP A 219 -12.53 29.05 13.64
N ILE A 220 -11.47 28.62 12.94
CA ILE A 220 -11.18 29.13 11.58
C ILE A 220 -12.30 28.80 10.59
N ALA A 221 -12.84 27.59 10.64
CA ALA A 221 -13.97 27.21 9.80
C ALA A 221 -15.21 28.10 10.05
N MET A 222 -15.47 28.42 11.32
CA MET A 222 -16.54 29.35 11.70
C MET A 222 -16.29 30.78 11.17
N GLN A 223 -15.04 31.26 11.23
CA GLN A 223 -14.67 32.57 10.68
C GLN A 223 -14.83 32.60 9.16
N VAL A 224 -14.44 31.55 8.45
CA VAL A 224 -14.64 31.40 6.99
C VAL A 224 -16.12 31.48 6.64
N MET A 225 -17.00 30.83 7.39
CA MET A 225 -18.45 30.89 7.17
C MET A 225 -19.02 32.29 7.41
N ALA A 226 -18.59 32.95 8.47
CA ALA A 226 -19.00 34.31 8.79
C ALA A 226 -18.58 35.30 7.68
N LYS A 227 -17.33 35.24 7.24
CA LYS A 227 -16.82 36.07 6.14
C LYS A 227 -17.56 35.81 4.82
N THR A 228 -17.92 34.54 4.55
CA THR A 228 -18.71 34.18 3.38
C THR A 228 -20.06 34.91 3.40
N GLN A 229 -20.75 34.98 4.54
CA GLN A 229 -22.01 35.70 4.67
C GLN A 229 -21.86 37.24 4.56
N GLU A 230 -20.76 37.78 5.11
CA GLU A 230 -20.41 39.19 4.99
C GLU A 230 -20.25 39.61 3.51
N LEU A 231 -19.71 38.70 2.68
CA LEU A 231 -19.49 38.86 1.25
C LEU A 231 -20.73 38.48 0.40
N ASP A 232 -21.92 38.42 0.97
CA ASP A 232 -23.16 38.02 0.32
C ASP A 232 -23.13 36.62 -0.32
N GLY A 233 -22.23 35.73 0.21
CA GLY A 233 -22.08 34.37 -0.24
C GLY A 233 -23.02 33.39 0.46
N ALA A 234 -23.08 32.16 -0.07
CA ALA A 234 -23.79 31.05 0.52
C ALA A 234 -22.80 30.08 1.19
N VAL A 235 -23.14 29.63 2.41
CA VAL A 235 -22.27 28.74 3.23
C VAL A 235 -22.22 27.29 2.75
N SER A 236 -22.90 26.95 1.67
CA SER A 236 -22.74 25.64 1.01
C SER A 236 -23.12 25.74 -0.46
N GLY A 237 -22.24 25.23 -1.33
CA GLY A 237 -22.47 25.02 -2.75
C GLY A 237 -23.05 23.63 -3.02
N GLU A 238 -22.25 22.59 -2.81
CA GLU A 238 -22.57 21.21 -3.19
C GLU A 238 -22.60 20.22 -2.01
N HIS A 239 -21.93 20.52 -0.86
CA HIS A 239 -21.85 19.60 0.29
C HIS A 239 -23.12 19.57 1.14
N GLY A 240 -23.95 20.58 1.08
CA GLY A 240 -25.14 20.76 1.92
C GLY A 240 -24.83 21.32 3.32
N ILE A 241 -25.88 21.74 4.00
CA ILE A 241 -25.79 22.41 5.31
C ILE A 241 -25.42 21.43 6.42
N GLY A 242 -26.07 20.27 6.45
CA GLY A 242 -25.85 19.30 7.52
C GLY A 242 -26.12 19.90 8.92
N ILE A 243 -25.39 19.42 9.91
CA ILE A 243 -25.44 19.95 11.28
C ILE A 243 -24.30 20.95 11.56
N THR A 244 -23.29 20.99 10.75
CA THR A 244 -22.10 21.85 10.94
C THR A 244 -22.38 23.28 10.56
N LYS A 245 -23.18 23.51 9.51
CA LYS A 245 -23.48 24.84 8.96
C LYS A 245 -24.83 25.39 9.36
N ILE A 246 -25.61 24.66 10.17
CA ILE A 246 -26.98 25.06 10.54
C ILE A 246 -27.03 26.42 11.29
N ALA A 247 -25.98 26.78 11.99
CA ALA A 247 -25.87 28.07 12.68
C ALA A 247 -25.92 29.26 11.71
N PHE A 248 -25.47 29.07 10.47
CA PHE A 248 -25.40 30.08 9.43
C PHE A 248 -26.60 30.07 8.47
N LEU A 249 -27.52 29.11 8.63
CA LEU A 249 -28.73 29.07 7.80
C LEU A 249 -29.67 30.22 8.18
N ASP A 250 -30.21 30.97 7.19
CA ASP A 250 -31.17 32.02 7.42
C ASP A 250 -32.42 31.46 8.10
N THR A 251 -32.99 32.25 9.01
CA THR A 251 -34.17 31.88 9.79
C THR A 251 -35.37 31.60 8.89
N ARG A 252 -35.59 32.39 7.80
CA ARG A 252 -36.66 32.14 6.85
C ARG A 252 -36.51 30.81 6.10
N GLN A 253 -35.29 30.49 5.67
CA GLN A 253 -35.00 29.22 5.04
C GLN A 253 -35.26 28.06 5.99
N MET A 254 -34.87 28.20 7.25
CA MET A 254 -35.07 27.18 8.28
C MET A 254 -36.57 27.00 8.61
N GLU A 255 -37.36 28.07 8.61
CA GLU A 255 -38.82 28.01 8.80
C GLU A 255 -39.49 27.31 7.61
N SER A 256 -39.14 27.66 6.39
CA SER A 256 -39.65 26.96 5.20
C SER A 256 -39.31 25.47 5.20
N LEU A 257 -38.11 25.07 5.61
CA LEU A 257 -37.72 23.66 5.77
C LEU A 257 -38.54 22.98 6.87
N ARG A 258 -38.80 23.67 7.99
CA ARG A 258 -39.64 23.17 9.09
C ARG A 258 -41.05 22.91 8.62
N GLU A 259 -41.66 23.87 7.94
CA GLU A 259 -43.02 23.75 7.39
C GLU A 259 -43.11 22.59 6.40
N PHE A 260 -42.12 22.46 5.51
CA PHE A 260 -42.06 21.35 4.56
C PHE A 260 -41.94 20.01 5.30
N LYS A 261 -41.02 19.90 6.29
CA LYS A 261 -40.86 18.70 7.07
C LYS A 261 -42.12 18.33 7.85
N MET A 262 -42.78 19.28 8.50
CA MET A 262 -44.01 19.00 9.23
C MET A 262 -45.13 18.48 8.32
N ARG A 263 -45.16 18.93 7.05
CA ARG A 263 -46.14 18.46 6.06
C ARG A 263 -45.88 17.04 5.60
N VAL A 264 -44.61 16.65 5.37
CA VAL A 264 -44.25 15.33 4.80
C VAL A 264 -43.89 14.29 5.86
N ASP A 265 -43.45 14.73 7.04
CA ASP A 265 -43.04 13.89 8.18
C ASP A 265 -43.54 14.49 9.51
N PRO A 266 -44.88 14.54 9.70
CA PRO A 266 -45.47 15.19 10.87
C PRO A 266 -45.08 14.57 12.21
N ARG A 267 -44.56 13.36 12.25
CA ARG A 267 -44.08 12.67 13.44
C ARG A 267 -42.57 12.80 13.67
N ASP A 268 -41.87 13.54 12.81
CA ASP A 268 -40.41 13.74 12.86
C ASP A 268 -39.60 12.41 12.95
N LEU A 269 -40.01 11.43 12.16
CA LEU A 269 -39.36 10.10 12.14
C LEU A 269 -38.09 10.08 11.27
N LEU A 270 -38.00 10.89 10.24
CA LEU A 270 -36.91 10.95 9.29
C LEU A 270 -35.89 12.01 9.73
N ASN A 271 -34.74 11.60 10.20
CA ASN A 271 -33.68 12.49 10.67
C ASN A 271 -34.20 13.55 11.66
N PRO A 272 -34.65 13.15 12.86
CA PRO A 272 -35.28 14.04 13.82
C PRO A 272 -34.42 15.29 14.11
N GLY A 273 -35.04 16.45 14.05
CA GLY A 273 -34.41 17.74 14.35
C GLY A 273 -33.39 18.25 13.33
N LYS A 274 -32.98 17.47 12.32
CA LYS A 274 -32.01 17.93 11.32
C LYS A 274 -32.56 19.01 10.43
N LEU A 275 -31.78 20.07 10.21
CA LEU A 275 -32.09 21.26 9.39
C LEU A 275 -33.27 22.11 9.86
N VAL A 276 -33.94 21.76 10.95
CA VAL A 276 -35.12 22.45 11.45
C VAL A 276 -34.93 23.05 12.86
N THR A 277 -33.78 22.84 13.46
CA THR A 277 -33.40 23.45 14.75
C THR A 277 -31.90 23.75 14.80
N ARG A 278 -31.53 24.87 15.41
CA ARG A 278 -30.13 25.19 15.77
C ARG A 278 -29.74 24.60 17.11
N ASN A 279 -30.69 24.24 17.92
CA ASN A 279 -30.46 23.68 19.23
C ASN A 279 -30.22 22.17 19.13
N LEU A 280 -29.01 21.80 18.79
CA LEU A 280 -28.61 20.40 18.69
C LEU A 280 -28.21 19.84 20.05
N PRO A 281 -28.61 18.60 20.35
CA PRO A 281 -28.28 17.96 21.66
C PRO A 281 -26.79 17.61 21.78
N VAL A 282 -26.06 17.60 20.66
CA VAL A 282 -24.62 17.33 20.58
C VAL A 282 -23.98 18.34 19.66
N ARG A 283 -22.73 18.71 19.94
CA ARG A 283 -21.91 19.51 19.02
C ARG A 283 -21.71 18.77 17.69
N PRO A 284 -21.54 19.49 16.57
CA PRO A 284 -21.06 18.89 15.34
C PRO A 284 -19.82 18.05 15.61
N PHE A 285 -19.84 16.81 15.13
CA PHE A 285 -18.86 15.80 15.54
C PHE A 285 -17.79 15.62 14.45
N THR A 286 -16.58 15.91 14.81
CA THR A 286 -15.41 15.47 14.06
C THR A 286 -14.96 14.11 14.59
N PHE A 287 -14.96 13.09 13.71
CA PHE A 287 -14.59 11.75 14.11
C PHE A 287 -13.14 11.71 14.60
N SER A 288 -12.97 11.47 15.90
CA SER A 288 -11.67 11.35 16.56
C SER A 288 -11.76 10.35 17.70
N PHE A 289 -10.72 9.57 17.89
CA PHE A 289 -10.57 8.66 19.02
C PHE A 289 -9.67 9.23 20.12
N ASN A 290 -9.32 10.51 20.10
CA ASN A 290 -8.37 11.12 21.05
C ASN A 290 -8.75 10.86 22.51
N ARG A 291 -10.03 11.07 22.86
CA ARG A 291 -10.51 10.80 24.22
C ARG A 291 -10.41 9.33 24.58
N LEU A 292 -10.87 8.44 23.69
CA LEU A 292 -10.80 7.00 23.93
C LEU A 292 -9.35 6.52 24.04
N ILE A 293 -8.44 7.06 23.23
CA ILE A 293 -7.00 6.76 23.33
C ILE A 293 -6.43 7.22 24.68
N ALA A 294 -6.83 8.38 25.18
CA ALA A 294 -6.43 8.87 26.48
C ALA A 294 -6.96 7.96 27.60
N ASP A 295 -8.24 7.61 27.57
CA ASP A 295 -8.89 6.71 28.54
C ASP A 295 -8.20 5.33 28.56
N ILE A 296 -7.88 4.76 27.38
CA ILE A 296 -7.16 3.49 27.27
C ILE A 296 -5.73 3.62 27.83
N ARG A 297 -5.05 4.74 27.57
CA ARG A 297 -3.68 4.97 28.06
C ARG A 297 -3.62 5.00 29.60
N GLU A 298 -4.59 5.63 30.23
CA GLU A 298 -4.70 5.71 31.68
C GLU A 298 -5.23 4.42 32.32
N SER A 299 -5.86 3.55 31.55
CA SER A 299 -6.39 2.28 32.05
C SER A 299 -5.29 1.31 32.46
N GLY A 300 -5.59 0.39 33.39
CA GLY A 300 -4.73 -0.72 33.78
C GLY A 300 -4.80 -1.95 32.86
N LEU A 301 -5.38 -1.82 31.66
CA LEU A 301 -5.60 -2.96 30.77
C LEU A 301 -4.28 -3.54 30.22
N PRO A 302 -4.15 -4.87 30.19
CA PRO A 302 -3.07 -5.51 29.44
C PRO A 302 -3.24 -5.20 27.94
N ASP A 303 -2.14 -5.20 27.20
CA ASP A 303 -2.12 -4.97 25.73
C ASP A 303 -2.71 -3.63 25.23
N LYS A 304 -2.92 -2.65 26.13
CA LYS A 304 -3.47 -1.33 25.80
C LYS A 304 -2.73 -0.63 24.65
N GLU A 305 -1.42 -0.83 24.52
CA GLU A 305 -0.61 -0.29 23.43
C GLU A 305 -1.04 -0.81 22.04
N CYS A 306 -1.55 -2.05 21.98
CA CYS A 306 -2.11 -2.58 20.76
C CYS A 306 -3.38 -1.84 20.35
N LEU A 307 -4.32 -1.63 21.30
CA LEU A 307 -5.56 -0.91 21.07
C LEU A 307 -5.31 0.55 20.67
N ILE A 308 -4.40 1.23 21.38
CA ILE A 308 -3.99 2.61 21.08
C ILE A 308 -3.44 2.70 19.65
N ARG A 309 -2.54 1.81 19.26
CA ARG A 309 -1.96 1.79 17.91
C ARG A 309 -3.01 1.56 16.83
N LEU A 310 -3.95 0.62 17.05
CA LEU A 310 -5.04 0.36 16.11
C LEU A 310 -5.92 1.60 15.92
N LEU A 311 -6.34 2.23 17.01
CA LEU A 311 -7.16 3.44 16.98
C LEU A 311 -6.44 4.61 16.33
N SER A 312 -5.17 4.85 16.68
CA SER A 312 -4.36 5.93 16.13
C SER A 312 -4.19 5.82 14.61
N GLN A 313 -4.07 4.60 14.09
CA GLN A 313 -3.99 4.40 12.64
C GLN A 313 -5.33 4.61 11.94
N VAL A 314 -6.43 4.09 12.49
CA VAL A 314 -7.73 4.15 11.78
C VAL A 314 -8.38 5.52 11.86
N GLN A 315 -8.11 6.31 12.91
CA GLN A 315 -8.71 7.65 13.05
C GLN A 315 -8.22 8.64 11.99
N THR A 316 -7.01 8.46 11.43
CA THR A 316 -6.49 9.31 10.36
C THR A 316 -7.19 9.09 9.01
N CYS A 317 -8.18 8.19 8.94
CA CYS A 317 -8.91 7.87 7.73
C CYS A 317 -9.79 9.03 7.26
N THR A 318 -9.45 9.65 6.13
CA THR A 318 -10.24 10.74 5.51
C THR A 318 -11.52 10.26 4.83
N ARG A 319 -11.84 8.97 4.88
CA ARG A 319 -13.05 8.34 4.31
C ARG A 319 -13.24 8.54 2.80
N CYS A 320 -12.21 8.96 2.05
CA CYS A 320 -12.26 9.27 0.63
C CYS A 320 -12.62 8.07 -0.29
N GLY A 321 -12.48 6.83 0.19
CA GLY A 321 -12.88 5.63 -0.55
C GLY A 321 -11.93 5.18 -1.67
N LYS A 322 -10.80 5.87 -1.96
CA LYS A 322 -9.85 5.46 -3.02
C LYS A 322 -9.36 4.01 -2.88
N CYS A 323 -9.22 3.52 -1.65
CA CYS A 323 -8.83 2.14 -1.35
C CYS A 323 -9.87 1.10 -1.79
N LYS A 324 -11.13 1.49 -1.97
CA LYS A 324 -12.23 0.63 -2.42
C LYS A 324 -11.99 0.07 -3.82
N GLN A 325 -11.48 0.91 -4.74
CA GLN A 325 -11.28 0.54 -6.15
C GLN A 325 -10.21 -0.55 -6.36
N VAL A 326 -9.22 -0.62 -5.47
CA VAL A 326 -8.09 -1.56 -5.59
C VAL A 326 -8.20 -2.79 -4.70
N CYS A 327 -9.20 -2.84 -3.80
CA CYS A 327 -9.37 -3.94 -2.87
C CYS A 327 -10.05 -5.14 -3.54
N PRO A 328 -9.44 -6.33 -3.51
CA PRO A 328 -10.04 -7.52 -4.08
C PRO A 328 -11.32 -7.98 -3.36
N MET A 329 -11.51 -7.53 -2.11
CA MET A 329 -12.67 -7.89 -1.28
C MET A 329 -13.91 -7.04 -1.54
N VAL A 330 -13.84 -6.06 -2.43
CA VAL A 330 -14.99 -5.22 -2.82
C VAL A 330 -15.69 -5.83 -4.03
N TYR A 331 -16.88 -6.33 -3.83
CA TYR A 331 -17.75 -6.88 -4.89
C TYR A 331 -19.24 -6.72 -4.53
N PRO A 332 -20.13 -6.61 -5.54
CA PRO A 332 -21.53 -6.21 -5.33
C PRO A 332 -22.33 -7.16 -4.44
N GLU A 333 -22.05 -8.45 -4.52
CA GLU A 333 -22.79 -9.50 -3.82
C GLU A 333 -22.52 -9.56 -2.32
N ARG A 334 -21.53 -8.81 -1.85
CA ARG A 334 -21.19 -8.74 -0.42
C ARG A 334 -21.38 -7.35 0.14
N SER A 335 -21.61 -7.30 1.44
CA SER A 335 -21.76 -6.05 2.19
C SER A 335 -20.56 -5.09 2.01
N PHE A 336 -20.86 -3.82 2.00
CA PHE A 336 -19.83 -2.75 1.94
C PHE A 336 -18.87 -2.75 3.13
N GLN A 337 -19.18 -3.44 4.21
CA GLN A 337 -18.34 -3.51 5.41
C GLN A 337 -16.92 -4.03 5.13
N TYR A 338 -16.75 -4.90 4.13
CA TYR A 338 -15.46 -5.53 3.83
C TYR A 338 -14.50 -4.67 2.99
N ASN A 339 -14.88 -3.49 2.54
CA ASN A 339 -13.93 -2.58 1.90
C ASN A 339 -13.00 -1.90 2.93
N PRO A 340 -11.77 -1.51 2.57
CA PRO A 340 -10.78 -1.02 3.56
C PRO A 340 -11.26 0.20 4.34
N ARG A 341 -11.94 1.16 3.69
CA ARG A 341 -12.50 2.34 4.35
C ARG A 341 -13.48 1.95 5.46
N ASN A 342 -14.45 1.10 5.12
CA ASN A 342 -15.49 0.71 6.07
C ASN A 342 -14.92 -0.22 7.15
N LYS A 343 -13.97 -1.10 6.81
CA LYS A 343 -13.22 -1.87 7.82
C LYS A 343 -12.57 -0.97 8.86
N ASN A 344 -11.87 0.08 8.44
CA ASN A 344 -11.23 1.01 9.38
C ASN A 344 -12.25 1.65 10.32
N MET A 345 -13.44 2.02 9.82
CA MET A 345 -14.50 2.61 10.64
C MET A 345 -15.10 1.59 11.62
N ILE A 346 -15.44 0.40 11.13
CA ILE A 346 -16.02 -0.67 11.96
C ILE A 346 -14.99 -1.16 12.99
N LEU A 347 -13.74 -1.28 12.61
CA LEU A 347 -12.65 -1.68 13.49
C LEU A 347 -12.51 -0.66 14.65
N GLY A 348 -12.61 0.63 14.37
CA GLY A 348 -12.61 1.65 15.41
C GLY A 348 -13.75 1.46 16.42
N ALA A 349 -14.97 1.27 15.92
CA ALA A 349 -16.15 1.04 16.78
C ALA A 349 -16.05 -0.27 17.59
N LEU A 350 -15.55 -1.35 16.96
CA LEU A 350 -15.35 -2.63 17.67
C LEU A 350 -14.25 -2.52 18.74
N THR A 351 -13.16 -1.79 18.46
CA THR A 351 -12.09 -1.55 19.45
C THR A 351 -12.62 -0.78 20.65
N GLU A 352 -13.47 0.22 20.43
CA GLU A 352 -14.15 0.96 21.48
C GLU A 352 -15.06 0.03 22.31
N ALA A 353 -15.90 -0.77 21.67
CA ALA A 353 -16.79 -1.71 22.34
C ALA A 353 -16.00 -2.78 23.14
N ILE A 354 -14.90 -3.28 22.60
CA ILE A 354 -13.99 -4.21 23.28
C ILE A 354 -13.40 -3.56 24.52
N TYR A 355 -12.92 -2.31 24.40
CA TYR A 355 -12.42 -1.57 25.56
C TYR A 355 -13.43 -1.45 26.68
N TYR A 356 -14.65 -1.00 26.36
CA TYR A 356 -15.70 -0.90 27.38
C TYR A 356 -16.11 -2.25 27.96
N SER A 357 -16.13 -3.30 27.17
CA SER A 357 -16.36 -4.67 27.66
C SER A 357 -15.26 -5.08 28.68
N GLN A 358 -13.99 -4.82 28.38
CA GLN A 358 -12.87 -5.14 29.27
C GLN A 358 -12.96 -4.35 30.59
N VAL A 359 -13.28 -3.05 30.52
CA VAL A 359 -13.40 -2.20 31.71
C VAL A 359 -14.56 -2.64 32.61
N THR A 360 -15.68 -3.06 32.03
CA THR A 360 -16.88 -3.42 32.79
C THR A 360 -16.88 -4.85 33.32
N THR A 361 -16.29 -5.80 32.58
CA THR A 361 -16.35 -7.23 32.90
C THR A 361 -14.98 -7.88 33.19
N GLY A 362 -13.90 -7.11 33.12
CA GLY A 362 -12.53 -7.58 33.32
C GLY A 362 -11.92 -8.37 32.15
N ARG A 363 -12.70 -8.60 31.09
CA ARG A 363 -12.25 -9.32 29.88
C ARG A 363 -13.01 -8.84 28.63
N PRO A 364 -12.42 -8.99 27.42
CA PRO A 364 -13.14 -8.64 26.20
C PRO A 364 -14.30 -9.62 25.95
N SER A 365 -15.44 -9.11 25.43
CA SER A 365 -16.56 -9.96 25.02
C SER A 365 -16.14 -10.90 23.90
N PRO A 366 -16.40 -12.24 24.04
CA PRO A 366 -16.13 -13.21 22.99
C PRO A 366 -16.88 -12.89 21.69
N GLU A 367 -18.08 -12.34 21.77
CA GLU A 367 -18.91 -11.97 20.61
C GLU A 367 -18.25 -10.82 19.84
N LEU A 368 -17.74 -9.78 20.53
CA LEU A 368 -17.04 -8.67 19.90
C LEU A 368 -15.71 -9.10 19.28
N LEU A 369 -15.00 -10.02 19.92
CA LEU A 369 -13.77 -10.62 19.36
C LEU A 369 -14.06 -11.44 18.11
N GLU A 370 -15.16 -12.18 18.08
CA GLU A 370 -15.59 -12.95 16.92
C GLU A 370 -15.96 -12.04 15.74
N GLU A 371 -16.71 -10.97 16.00
CA GLU A 371 -17.04 -9.95 14.99
C GLU A 371 -15.77 -9.28 14.43
N LEU A 372 -14.84 -8.93 15.31
CA LEU A 372 -13.55 -8.39 14.91
C LEU A 372 -12.78 -9.39 14.04
N ARG A 373 -12.71 -10.66 14.46
CA ARG A 373 -12.08 -11.75 13.70
C ARG A 373 -12.69 -11.87 12.32
N HIS A 374 -14.04 -11.97 12.25
CA HIS A 374 -14.77 -12.07 11.00
C HIS A 374 -14.51 -10.90 10.04
N LEU A 375 -14.50 -9.66 10.56
CA LEU A 375 -14.21 -8.47 9.78
C LEU A 375 -12.81 -8.50 9.16
N VAL A 376 -11.80 -8.84 9.95
CA VAL A 376 -10.39 -8.74 9.55
C VAL A 376 -9.90 -9.95 8.76
N GLU A 377 -10.50 -11.12 8.91
CA GLU A 377 -10.25 -12.30 8.03
C GLU A 377 -10.62 -12.02 6.57
N HIS A 378 -11.53 -11.08 6.30
CA HIS A 378 -11.81 -10.58 4.95
C HIS A 378 -10.71 -9.66 4.40
N CYS A 379 -9.46 -9.86 4.81
CA CYS A 379 -8.30 -9.16 4.30
C CYS A 379 -7.28 -10.16 3.74
N THR A 380 -6.84 -9.94 2.50
CA THR A 380 -5.80 -10.78 1.86
C THR A 380 -4.38 -10.34 2.19
N GLY A 381 -4.19 -9.30 3.01
CA GLY A 381 -2.88 -8.76 3.38
C GLY A 381 -2.09 -8.12 2.22
N CYS A 382 -2.71 -7.83 1.08
CA CYS A 382 -2.01 -7.46 -0.16
C CYS A 382 -1.45 -6.03 -0.22
N GLY A 383 -1.70 -5.15 0.77
CA GLY A 383 -1.17 -3.79 0.85
C GLY A 383 -1.64 -2.79 -0.23
N ARG A 384 -2.49 -3.19 -1.19
CA ARG A 384 -2.93 -2.30 -2.28
C ARG A 384 -3.69 -1.08 -1.78
N CYS A 385 -4.46 -1.20 -0.70
CA CYS A 385 -5.18 -0.09 -0.08
C CYS A 385 -4.22 0.99 0.45
N THR A 386 -3.10 0.60 1.04
CA THR A 386 -2.05 1.51 1.51
C THR A 386 -1.41 2.29 0.35
N SER A 387 -1.18 1.61 -0.79
CA SER A 387 -0.50 2.21 -1.94
C SER A 387 -1.27 3.36 -2.60
N VAL A 388 -2.61 3.37 -2.48
CA VAL A 388 -3.49 4.42 -3.02
C VAL A 388 -4.03 5.36 -1.94
N CYS A 389 -3.73 5.09 -0.68
CA CYS A 389 -4.19 5.92 0.43
C CYS A 389 -3.43 7.25 0.45
N PRO A 390 -4.12 8.41 0.37
CA PRO A 390 -3.47 9.72 0.39
C PRO A 390 -2.75 9.98 1.72
N VAL A 391 -3.28 9.44 2.81
CA VAL A 391 -2.74 9.56 4.18
C VAL A 391 -1.97 8.32 4.62
N LYS A 392 -1.70 7.39 3.71
CA LYS A 392 -0.87 6.20 3.89
C LYS A 392 -1.27 5.28 5.05
N ILE A 393 -2.58 5.17 5.35
CA ILE A 393 -3.04 4.20 6.34
C ILE A 393 -2.66 2.80 5.87
N GLU A 394 -2.01 2.07 6.74
CA GLU A 394 -1.62 0.68 6.52
C GLU A 394 -2.75 -0.29 6.90
N SER A 395 -3.92 -0.14 6.23
CA SER A 395 -5.12 -0.93 6.56
C SER A 395 -4.91 -2.45 6.53
N SER A 396 -3.95 -2.95 5.77
CA SER A 396 -3.57 -4.37 5.80
C SER A 396 -2.84 -4.73 7.08
N GLU A 397 -1.95 -3.88 7.58
CA GLU A 397 -1.26 -4.07 8.86
C GLU A 397 -2.22 -3.98 10.04
N VAL A 398 -3.14 -3.01 9.98
CA VAL A 398 -4.21 -2.89 10.97
C VAL A 398 -5.02 -4.20 11.06
N ALA A 399 -5.38 -4.79 9.91
CA ALA A 399 -6.10 -6.06 9.89
C ALA A 399 -5.27 -7.23 10.46
N LEU A 400 -3.97 -7.33 10.11
CA LEU A 400 -3.08 -8.37 10.62
C LEU A 400 -2.81 -8.23 12.13
N SER A 401 -2.62 -7.00 12.60
CA SER A 401 -2.44 -6.70 14.03
C SER A 401 -3.70 -7.01 14.84
N SER A 402 -4.88 -6.74 14.27
CA SER A 402 -6.16 -7.10 14.90
C SER A 402 -6.35 -8.62 14.99
N LEU A 403 -5.94 -9.38 13.96
CA LEU A 403 -5.93 -10.84 14.03
C LEU A 403 -4.99 -11.36 15.11
N ALA A 404 -3.82 -10.74 15.26
CA ALA A 404 -2.87 -11.10 16.31
C ALA A 404 -3.44 -10.82 17.71
N TYR A 405 -4.13 -9.69 17.87
CA TYR A 405 -4.82 -9.34 19.11
C TYR A 405 -5.91 -10.37 19.48
N VAL A 406 -6.84 -10.63 18.56
CA VAL A 406 -7.93 -11.60 18.75
C VAL A 406 -7.40 -13.00 19.11
N LYS A 407 -6.27 -13.40 18.51
CA LYS A 407 -5.65 -14.69 18.81
C LYS A 407 -5.02 -14.73 20.20
N ARG A 408 -4.41 -13.67 20.67
CA ARG A 408 -3.87 -13.56 22.05
C ARG A 408 -4.98 -13.62 23.10
N GLU A 409 -6.15 -13.03 22.79
CA GLU A 409 -7.34 -13.11 23.64
C GLU A 409 -8.01 -14.50 23.62
N GLY A 410 -7.35 -15.52 23.09
CA GLY A 410 -7.79 -16.91 23.17
C GLY A 410 -8.84 -17.33 22.13
N MET A 411 -9.21 -16.46 21.19
CA MET A 411 -10.11 -16.85 20.10
C MET A 411 -9.37 -17.75 19.13
N GLY A 412 -9.60 -19.06 19.28
CA GLY A 412 -8.94 -20.11 18.50
C GLY A 412 -9.30 -20.02 17.01
N GLY A 413 -8.27 -20.13 16.17
CA GLY A 413 -8.47 -20.32 14.73
C GLY A 413 -8.88 -21.77 14.41
N HIS A 414 -9.16 -22.02 13.13
CA HIS A 414 -9.49 -23.37 12.64
C HIS A 414 -8.42 -24.39 13.07
N PRO A 415 -8.78 -25.55 13.67
CA PRO A 415 -7.85 -26.49 14.28
C PRO A 415 -6.78 -27.00 13.29
N ILE A 416 -7.15 -27.30 12.05
CA ILE A 416 -6.20 -27.70 11.00
C ILE A 416 -5.17 -26.57 10.73
N LYS A 417 -5.65 -25.32 10.64
CA LYS A 417 -4.76 -24.16 10.45
C LYS A 417 -3.77 -24.04 11.60
N SER A 418 -4.21 -24.20 12.84
CA SER A 418 -3.36 -24.15 14.03
C SER A 418 -2.28 -25.22 14.01
N GLN A 419 -2.59 -26.46 13.61
CA GLN A 419 -1.60 -27.53 13.46
C GLN A 419 -0.58 -27.24 12.36
N VAL A 420 -1.03 -26.76 11.20
CA VAL A 420 -0.12 -26.34 10.11
C VAL A 420 0.82 -25.22 10.57
N LEU A 421 0.31 -24.21 11.27
CA LEU A 421 1.12 -23.10 11.79
C LEU A 421 2.13 -23.60 12.82
N LYS A 422 1.77 -24.54 13.68
CA LYS A 422 2.67 -25.17 14.65
C LYS A 422 3.82 -25.91 13.97
N VAL A 423 3.55 -26.62 12.87
CA VAL A 423 4.60 -27.25 12.06
C VAL A 423 5.51 -26.21 11.43
N LEU A 424 4.93 -25.17 10.82
CA LEU A 424 5.70 -24.10 10.17
C LEU A 424 6.59 -23.34 11.15
N SER A 425 6.19 -23.20 12.41
CA SER A 425 6.93 -22.46 13.42
C SER A 425 7.99 -23.30 14.17
N SER A 426 7.88 -24.65 14.18
CA SER A 426 8.71 -25.49 15.03
C SER A 426 10.12 -25.72 14.47
N ASP A 427 10.23 -26.13 13.22
CA ASP A 427 11.52 -26.41 12.55
C ASP A 427 11.36 -26.24 11.03
N PRO A 428 11.64 -25.03 10.50
CA PRO A 428 11.54 -24.75 9.07
C PRO A 428 12.46 -25.64 8.22
N SER A 429 13.59 -26.07 8.76
CA SER A 429 14.61 -26.78 7.98
C SER A 429 14.29 -28.24 7.74
N ASN A 430 13.69 -28.92 8.71
CA ASN A 430 13.43 -30.37 8.62
C ASN A 430 11.93 -30.68 8.55
N ARG A 431 11.11 -30.10 9.43
CA ARG A 431 9.67 -30.43 9.50
C ARG A 431 8.87 -29.82 8.37
N VAL A 432 9.24 -28.62 7.91
CA VAL A 432 8.53 -27.98 6.79
C VAL A 432 8.71 -28.74 5.49
N PRO A 433 9.91 -29.17 5.09
CA PRO A 433 10.08 -30.06 3.92
C PRO A 433 9.33 -31.38 4.05
N ALA A 434 9.35 -32.03 5.23
CA ALA A 434 8.60 -33.27 5.48
C ALA A 434 7.09 -33.06 5.36
N PHE A 435 6.57 -32.00 5.96
CA PHE A 435 5.18 -31.60 5.84
C PHE A 435 4.78 -31.27 4.40
N ALA A 436 5.64 -30.55 3.66
CA ALA A 436 5.42 -30.23 2.25
C ALA A 436 5.30 -31.50 1.38
N LYS A 437 6.13 -32.53 1.65
CA LYS A 437 6.03 -33.84 0.98
C LYS A 437 4.71 -34.54 1.27
N MET A 438 4.27 -34.55 2.53
CA MET A 438 2.96 -35.13 2.89
C MET A 438 1.80 -34.37 2.23
N ALA A 439 1.85 -33.04 2.26
CA ALA A 439 0.84 -32.19 1.63
C ALA A 439 0.79 -32.41 0.10
N ALA A 440 1.96 -32.51 -0.55
CA ALA A 440 2.06 -32.80 -1.97
C ALA A 440 1.54 -34.20 -2.31
N LEU A 441 1.89 -35.21 -1.53
CA LEU A 441 1.37 -36.56 -1.70
C LEU A 441 -0.17 -36.58 -1.52
N GLY A 442 -0.68 -35.98 -0.45
CA GLY A 442 -2.11 -35.86 -0.21
C GLY A 442 -2.86 -35.15 -1.34
N GLN A 443 -2.35 -34.02 -1.82
CA GLN A 443 -2.92 -33.31 -2.96
C GLN A 443 -2.90 -34.16 -4.24
N ASN A 444 -1.80 -34.84 -4.53
CA ASN A 444 -1.65 -35.65 -5.74
C ASN A 444 -2.58 -36.90 -5.69
N VAL A 445 -2.71 -37.53 -4.52
CA VAL A 445 -3.66 -38.62 -4.31
C VAL A 445 -5.11 -38.14 -4.44
N MET A 446 -5.46 -37.04 -3.78
CA MET A 446 -6.80 -36.45 -3.88
C MET A 446 -7.16 -36.09 -5.33
N ASN A 447 -6.23 -35.61 -6.12
CA ASN A 447 -6.45 -35.32 -7.53
C ASN A 447 -6.89 -36.52 -8.35
N GLN A 448 -6.55 -37.75 -7.92
CA GLN A 448 -7.01 -38.99 -8.56
C GLN A 448 -8.44 -39.35 -8.14
N PHE A 449 -8.79 -39.10 -6.87
CA PHE A 449 -10.11 -39.47 -6.33
C PHE A 449 -11.21 -38.44 -6.57
N ILE A 450 -10.88 -37.13 -6.64
CA ILE A 450 -11.86 -36.05 -6.86
C ILE A 450 -12.77 -36.31 -8.07
N PRO A 451 -12.31 -36.81 -9.24
CA PRO A 451 -13.18 -37.09 -10.38
C PRO A 451 -14.22 -38.19 -10.12
N LEU A 452 -13.93 -39.11 -9.21
CA LEU A 452 -14.82 -40.22 -8.82
C LEU A 452 -15.97 -39.76 -7.92
N VAL A 453 -15.83 -38.58 -7.28
CA VAL A 453 -16.90 -38.02 -6.44
C VAL A 453 -17.95 -37.35 -7.31
N PRO A 454 -19.25 -37.69 -7.15
CA PRO A 454 -20.33 -37.07 -7.92
C PRO A 454 -20.31 -35.54 -7.86
N ARG A 455 -20.58 -34.88 -8.99
CA ARG A 455 -20.53 -33.40 -9.10
C ARG A 455 -21.44 -32.70 -8.10
N VAL A 456 -22.60 -33.30 -7.78
CA VAL A 456 -23.54 -32.73 -6.78
C VAL A 456 -22.91 -32.67 -5.39
N TRP A 457 -22.15 -33.67 -5.00
CA TRP A 457 -21.50 -33.77 -3.71
C TRP A 457 -20.28 -32.79 -3.65
N ARG A 458 -19.51 -32.71 -4.75
CA ARG A 458 -18.41 -31.77 -4.86
C ARG A 458 -18.86 -30.31 -4.73
N LYS A 459 -20.02 -29.94 -5.28
CA LYS A 459 -20.59 -28.58 -5.14
C LYS A 459 -20.99 -28.25 -3.71
N ARG A 460 -21.27 -29.23 -2.86
CA ARG A 460 -21.55 -29.03 -1.42
C ARG A 460 -20.26 -28.86 -0.60
N MET A 461 -19.12 -29.27 -1.14
CA MET A 461 -17.84 -29.11 -0.48
C MET A 461 -17.35 -27.70 -0.73
N SER A 462 -17.37 -26.84 0.28
CA SER A 462 -16.90 -25.46 0.18
C SER A 462 -15.37 -25.37 0.02
N SER A 463 -14.64 -26.35 0.56
CA SER A 463 -13.17 -26.35 0.49
C SER A 463 -12.65 -26.71 -0.90
N PRO A 464 -11.76 -25.88 -1.49
CA PRO A 464 -11.18 -26.15 -2.80
C PRO A 464 -10.29 -27.41 -2.84
N LEU A 465 -9.85 -27.94 -1.71
CA LEU A 465 -9.12 -29.21 -1.63
C LEU A 465 -9.95 -30.41 -2.08
N PHE A 466 -11.26 -30.34 -1.85
CA PHE A 466 -12.18 -31.46 -2.07
C PHE A 466 -13.13 -31.21 -3.23
N SER A 467 -13.31 -29.94 -3.61
CA SER A 467 -14.24 -29.57 -4.70
C SER A 467 -13.64 -29.72 -6.08
N ASP A 468 -12.34 -29.37 -6.25
CA ASP A 468 -11.69 -29.27 -7.54
C ASP A 468 -10.29 -29.88 -7.52
N ARG A 469 -9.82 -30.35 -8.70
CA ARG A 469 -8.42 -30.76 -8.87
C ARG A 469 -7.51 -29.56 -8.61
N GLY A 470 -6.41 -29.79 -7.88
CA GLY A 470 -5.34 -28.82 -7.72
C GLY A 470 -4.17 -29.15 -8.66
N PRO A 471 -3.28 -28.20 -8.95
CA PRO A 471 -2.08 -28.49 -9.70
C PRO A 471 -1.19 -29.50 -8.95
N ALA A 472 -0.45 -30.32 -9.69
CA ALA A 472 0.51 -31.24 -9.11
C ALA A 472 1.61 -30.50 -8.34
N LEU A 473 1.91 -30.93 -7.15
CA LEU A 473 2.96 -30.38 -6.29
C LEU A 473 4.18 -31.29 -6.29
N GLY A 474 5.38 -30.69 -6.26
CA GLY A 474 6.64 -31.44 -6.18
C GLY A 474 6.84 -32.03 -4.78
N MET A 475 7.44 -33.22 -4.71
CA MET A 475 7.76 -33.92 -3.48
C MET A 475 9.25 -33.87 -3.10
N VAL A 476 10.08 -33.27 -3.95
CA VAL A 476 11.55 -33.21 -3.80
C VAL A 476 11.96 -31.75 -3.72
N SER A 477 12.68 -31.38 -2.68
CA SER A 477 13.21 -30.04 -2.47
C SER A 477 14.34 -29.69 -3.46
N ILE A 478 14.69 -28.39 -3.54
CA ILE A 478 15.86 -27.94 -4.32
C ILE A 478 17.14 -28.59 -3.79
N TYR A 479 17.32 -28.74 -2.47
CA TYR A 479 18.49 -29.36 -1.84
C TYR A 479 18.63 -30.83 -2.21
N GLU A 480 17.54 -31.56 -2.14
CA GLU A 480 17.51 -32.97 -2.57
C GLU A 480 17.70 -33.12 -4.09
N SER A 481 17.14 -32.23 -4.87
CA SER A 481 17.21 -32.27 -6.34
C SER A 481 18.62 -32.02 -6.89
N LEU A 482 19.43 -31.29 -6.15
CA LEU A 482 20.83 -30.98 -6.49
C LEU A 482 21.83 -31.80 -5.64
N HIS A 483 21.34 -32.74 -4.83
CA HIS A 483 22.18 -33.55 -3.90
C HIS A 483 23.08 -32.69 -3.01
N LEU A 484 22.54 -31.53 -2.53
CA LEU A 484 23.29 -30.61 -1.69
C LEU A 484 23.50 -31.19 -0.29
N GLU A 485 24.67 -30.94 0.29
CA GLU A 485 25.05 -31.42 1.59
C GLU A 485 24.19 -30.76 2.70
N LYS A 486 23.65 -31.60 3.62
CA LYS A 486 22.72 -31.12 4.65
C LYS A 486 23.39 -30.28 5.75
N ASN A 487 24.71 -30.48 5.96
CA ASN A 487 25.46 -29.84 7.05
C ASN A 487 26.30 -28.63 6.58
N ALA A 488 26.26 -28.28 5.30
CA ALA A 488 26.95 -27.09 4.80
C ALA A 488 26.36 -25.82 5.41
N ALA A 489 27.19 -24.87 5.77
CA ALA A 489 26.74 -23.55 6.23
C ALA A 489 26.15 -22.75 5.05
N VAL A 490 26.68 -22.96 3.84
CA VAL A 490 26.28 -22.26 2.62
C VAL A 490 26.56 -23.14 1.39
N HIS A 491 25.82 -22.92 0.32
CA HIS A 491 26.09 -23.43 -1.02
C HIS A 491 26.33 -22.25 -1.97
N LEU A 492 27.45 -22.30 -2.70
CA LEU A 492 27.84 -21.28 -3.65
C LEU A 492 27.64 -21.80 -5.07
N PHE A 493 27.05 -21.00 -5.93
CA PHE A 493 26.86 -21.26 -7.35
C PHE A 493 27.62 -20.20 -8.14
N LEU A 494 28.64 -20.61 -8.88
CA LEU A 494 29.55 -19.72 -9.58
C LEU A 494 29.36 -19.82 -11.09
N PRO A 495 29.25 -18.70 -11.80
CA PRO A 495 29.32 -18.69 -13.27
C PRO A 495 30.74 -19.08 -13.73
N VAL A 496 30.83 -19.84 -14.81
CA VAL A 496 32.16 -20.30 -15.34
C VAL A 496 32.77 -19.26 -16.30
N SER A 497 31.99 -18.41 -16.89
CA SER A 497 32.43 -17.33 -17.76
C SER A 497 32.50 -16.00 -17.01
N GLY A 498 33.68 -15.50 -16.83
CA GLY A 498 33.99 -14.21 -16.23
C GLY A 498 35.23 -14.30 -15.34
N ASP A 499 36.00 -13.24 -15.25
CA ASP A 499 37.25 -13.08 -14.47
C ASP A 499 37.12 -13.34 -12.95
N ILE A 500 36.38 -14.37 -12.52
CA ILE A 500 36.45 -14.88 -11.17
C ILE A 500 37.71 -15.75 -11.11
N SER A 501 38.86 -15.08 -11.08
CA SER A 501 40.11 -15.76 -10.84
C SER A 501 40.12 -16.31 -9.41
N ALA A 502 40.69 -17.46 -9.20
CA ALA A 502 40.90 -18.00 -7.85
C ALA A 502 41.57 -16.99 -6.91
N GLN A 503 42.33 -16.07 -7.49
CA GLN A 503 43.02 -14.96 -6.81
C GLN A 503 42.03 -13.84 -6.36
N GLY A 504 40.98 -13.51 -7.13
CA GLY A 504 39.97 -12.56 -6.75
C GLY A 504 39.06 -13.08 -5.62
N VAL A 505 38.80 -14.38 -5.59
CA VAL A 505 38.09 -15.06 -4.49
C VAL A 505 38.91 -15.02 -3.19
N LEU A 506 40.24 -15.20 -3.27
CA LEU A 506 41.12 -15.11 -2.12
C LEU A 506 41.29 -13.70 -1.54
N GLU A 507 41.06 -12.65 -2.37
CA GLU A 507 41.12 -11.26 -1.94
C GLU A 507 39.80 -10.75 -1.30
N GLY A 508 38.74 -11.58 -1.20
CA GLY A 508 37.48 -11.24 -0.53
C GLY A 508 36.64 -10.15 -1.22
N ARG A 509 36.74 -10.03 -2.54
CA ARG A 509 36.14 -8.92 -3.31
C ARG A 509 35.08 -9.32 -4.35
N VAL A 510 34.66 -10.58 -4.41
CA VAL A 510 33.70 -11.03 -5.42
C VAL A 510 32.27 -10.71 -4.97
N PRO A 511 31.56 -9.76 -5.64
CA PRO A 511 30.19 -9.47 -5.29
C PRO A 511 29.27 -10.64 -5.62
N ALA A 512 28.39 -10.98 -4.67
CA ALA A 512 27.44 -12.08 -4.76
C ALA A 512 26.05 -11.67 -4.30
N VAL A 513 25.03 -12.47 -4.61
CA VAL A 513 23.68 -12.28 -4.14
C VAL A 513 23.23 -13.43 -3.24
N LEU A 514 22.54 -13.13 -2.16
CA LEU A 514 21.86 -14.13 -1.34
C LEU A 514 20.53 -14.48 -2.00
N TYR A 515 20.35 -15.74 -2.37
CA TYR A 515 19.08 -16.20 -2.94
C TYR A 515 18.24 -16.92 -1.87
N PHE A 516 17.00 -16.43 -1.68
CA PHE A 516 16.02 -17.02 -0.77
C PHE A 516 14.91 -17.70 -1.57
N PRO A 517 14.92 -19.04 -1.73
CA PRO A 517 13.95 -19.76 -2.56
C PRO A 517 12.54 -19.83 -1.94
N GLY A 518 12.42 -19.76 -0.60
CA GLY A 518 11.19 -19.95 0.14
C GLY A 518 10.54 -21.32 -0.07
N CYS A 519 9.38 -21.56 0.57
CA CYS A 519 8.67 -22.84 0.47
C CYS A 519 8.10 -23.09 -0.93
N GLY A 520 7.54 -22.05 -1.57
CA GLY A 520 6.94 -22.17 -2.90
C GLY A 520 7.94 -22.56 -3.96
N GLY A 521 9.05 -21.83 -4.08
CA GLY A 521 10.10 -22.10 -5.07
C GLY A 521 11.04 -23.22 -4.68
N GLY A 522 11.33 -23.39 -3.38
CA GLY A 522 12.30 -24.40 -2.91
C GLY A 522 11.72 -25.79 -2.69
N LEU A 523 10.40 -25.92 -2.44
CA LEU A 523 9.76 -27.20 -2.12
C LEU A 523 8.72 -27.60 -3.16
N PHE A 524 7.62 -26.82 -3.30
CA PHE A 524 6.47 -27.21 -4.14
C PHE A 524 6.75 -27.09 -5.64
N TYR A 525 7.49 -26.06 -6.06
CA TYR A 525 7.82 -25.77 -7.45
C TYR A 525 9.31 -25.52 -7.61
N ARG A 526 10.13 -26.53 -7.29
CA ARG A 526 11.59 -26.43 -7.32
C ARG A 526 12.18 -25.90 -8.63
N ARG A 527 11.45 -26.08 -9.76
CA ARG A 527 11.86 -25.51 -11.06
C ARG A 527 12.02 -24.00 -11.01
N ILE A 528 11.22 -23.29 -10.18
CA ILE A 528 11.35 -21.83 -10.00
C ILE A 528 12.70 -21.48 -9.42
N ALA A 529 13.11 -22.17 -8.34
CA ALA A 529 14.39 -21.90 -7.69
C ALA A 529 15.57 -22.31 -8.58
N LEU A 530 15.49 -23.49 -9.22
CA LEU A 530 16.51 -23.95 -10.17
C LEU A 530 16.68 -23.00 -11.37
N ALA A 531 15.57 -22.50 -11.93
CA ALA A 531 15.56 -21.52 -13.00
C ALA A 531 16.17 -20.18 -12.54
N SER A 532 15.82 -19.73 -11.35
CA SER A 532 16.37 -18.49 -10.79
C SER A 532 17.91 -18.57 -10.65
N ILE A 533 18.41 -19.65 -10.08
CA ILE A 533 19.87 -19.85 -9.94
C ILE A 533 20.54 -19.96 -11.32
N ALA A 534 19.99 -20.77 -12.23
CA ALA A 534 20.54 -20.93 -13.57
C ALA A 534 20.60 -19.59 -14.33
N LEU A 535 19.56 -18.75 -14.24
CA LEU A 535 19.52 -17.43 -14.87
C LEU A 535 20.51 -16.44 -14.25
N MET A 536 20.67 -16.45 -12.92
CA MET A 536 21.64 -15.59 -12.25
C MET A 536 23.07 -15.99 -12.66
N MET A 537 23.37 -17.28 -12.68
CA MET A 537 24.66 -17.77 -13.15
C MET A 537 24.89 -17.45 -14.63
N TYR A 538 23.87 -17.59 -15.48
CA TYR A 538 23.94 -17.19 -16.88
C TYR A 538 24.19 -15.68 -17.07
N ALA A 539 23.68 -14.87 -16.15
CA ALA A 539 23.92 -13.42 -16.09
C ALA A 539 25.26 -13.05 -15.41
N GLY A 540 26.12 -14.01 -15.15
CA GLY A 540 27.43 -13.79 -14.51
C GLY A 540 27.37 -13.44 -13.02
N VAL A 541 26.27 -13.73 -12.33
CA VAL A 541 26.04 -13.37 -10.93
C VAL A 541 26.29 -14.57 -10.02
N PRO A 542 27.30 -14.53 -9.12
CA PRO A 542 27.50 -15.53 -8.08
C PRO A 542 26.33 -15.58 -7.10
N VAL A 543 25.88 -16.79 -6.75
CA VAL A 543 24.70 -17.00 -5.92
C VAL A 543 25.06 -17.71 -4.63
N VAL A 544 24.71 -17.12 -3.52
CA VAL A 544 24.80 -17.68 -2.18
C VAL A 544 23.44 -18.25 -1.79
N LEU A 545 23.35 -19.54 -1.55
CA LEU A 545 22.14 -20.21 -1.07
C LEU A 545 22.38 -20.65 0.39
N PRO A 546 21.52 -20.33 1.35
CA PRO A 546 21.64 -20.82 2.73
C PRO A 546 21.77 -22.35 2.77
N GLY A 547 22.58 -22.87 3.70
CA GLY A 547 22.88 -24.30 3.80
C GLY A 547 21.66 -25.20 4.07
N ARG A 548 20.53 -24.61 4.47
CA ARG A 548 19.28 -25.32 4.79
C ARG A 548 18.05 -24.53 4.36
N HIS A 549 16.92 -25.23 4.26
CA HIS A 549 15.64 -24.61 3.91
C HIS A 549 15.19 -23.62 4.99
N LEU A 550 14.76 -22.44 4.54
CA LEU A 550 14.18 -21.39 5.37
C LEU A 550 12.76 -21.06 4.90
N CYS A 551 11.88 -20.77 5.86
CA CYS A 551 10.53 -20.26 5.61
C CYS A 551 10.49 -18.76 5.92
N CYS A 552 9.95 -17.94 5.01
CA CYS A 552 9.83 -16.50 5.26
C CYS A 552 8.89 -16.14 6.43
N GLY A 553 8.03 -17.06 6.88
CA GLY A 553 7.09 -16.83 7.97
C GLY A 553 5.81 -16.09 7.57
N TYR A 554 5.63 -15.66 6.31
CA TYR A 554 4.42 -14.95 5.89
C TYR A 554 3.10 -15.64 6.26
N PRO A 555 2.95 -16.98 6.18
CA PRO A 555 1.74 -17.65 6.64
C PRO A 555 1.45 -17.48 8.13
N LEU A 556 2.48 -17.35 8.96
CA LEU A 556 2.35 -17.09 10.41
C LEU A 556 1.84 -15.66 10.63
N LEU A 557 2.45 -14.68 9.96
CA LEU A 557 2.03 -13.28 9.98
C LEU A 557 0.57 -13.13 9.53
N ALA A 558 0.21 -13.68 8.36
CA ALA A 558 -1.13 -13.62 7.79
C ALA A 558 -2.20 -14.34 8.63
N ALA A 559 -1.79 -15.20 9.55
CA ALA A 559 -2.68 -15.90 10.47
C ALA A 559 -2.74 -15.28 11.87
N GLY A 560 -2.09 -14.12 12.10
CA GLY A 560 -2.02 -13.46 13.40
C GLY A 560 -1.17 -14.22 14.43
N ALA A 561 -0.28 -15.13 14.00
CA ALA A 561 0.61 -15.90 14.88
C ALA A 561 1.90 -15.11 15.15
N ALA A 562 1.78 -13.95 15.82
CA ALA A 562 2.83 -12.96 15.97
C ALA A 562 4.08 -13.51 16.68
N GLU A 563 3.91 -14.24 17.78
CA GLU A 563 5.04 -14.82 18.54
C GLU A 563 5.80 -15.86 17.70
N GLN A 564 5.07 -16.74 17.01
CA GLN A 564 5.68 -17.74 16.14
C GLN A 564 6.36 -17.08 14.92
N TYR A 565 5.80 -16.00 14.43
CA TYR A 565 6.42 -15.22 13.36
C TYR A 565 7.73 -14.60 13.82
N GLU A 566 7.77 -13.97 14.99
CA GLU A 566 8.97 -13.36 15.56
C GLU A 566 10.07 -14.41 15.84
N ALA A 567 9.70 -15.56 16.40
CA ALA A 567 10.63 -16.66 16.61
C ALA A 567 11.21 -17.21 15.29
N ASN A 568 10.39 -17.24 14.23
CA ASN A 568 10.86 -17.63 12.90
C ASN A 568 11.80 -16.56 12.29
N LEU A 569 11.51 -15.30 12.50
CA LEU A 569 12.31 -14.16 12.10
C LEU A 569 13.72 -14.23 12.72
N GLN A 570 13.82 -14.45 14.02
CA GLN A 570 15.09 -14.56 14.72
C GLN A 570 15.94 -15.74 14.22
N ARG A 571 15.32 -16.91 13.98
CA ARG A 571 15.99 -18.05 13.38
C ARG A 571 16.51 -17.78 11.97
N ASN A 572 15.71 -17.12 11.15
CA ASN A 572 16.12 -16.75 9.79
C ASN A 572 17.33 -15.81 9.83
N ARG A 573 17.30 -14.78 10.71
CA ARG A 573 18.46 -13.87 10.89
C ARG A 573 19.73 -14.64 11.26
N GLN A 574 19.65 -15.56 12.22
CA GLN A 574 20.81 -16.38 12.65
C GLN A 574 21.37 -17.22 11.51
N VAL A 575 20.51 -17.95 10.79
CA VAL A 575 20.95 -18.81 9.68
C VAL A 575 21.52 -17.99 8.53
N ILE A 576 20.88 -16.88 8.20
CA ILE A 576 21.37 -16.00 7.13
C ILE A 576 22.71 -15.39 7.54
N ALA A 577 22.86 -14.88 8.75
CA ALA A 577 24.13 -14.34 9.24
C ALA A 577 25.27 -15.38 9.17
N SER A 578 25.01 -16.62 9.59
CA SER A 578 25.99 -17.72 9.47
C SER A 578 26.34 -18.01 8.01
N SER A 579 25.36 -17.94 7.10
CA SER A 579 25.59 -18.17 5.68
C SER A 579 26.38 -17.02 5.03
N LEU A 580 26.13 -15.76 5.44
CA LEU A 580 26.88 -14.59 4.99
C LEU A 580 28.34 -14.66 5.47
N GLN A 581 28.55 -15.07 6.72
CA GLN A 581 29.87 -15.22 7.29
C GLN A 581 30.66 -16.31 6.53
N ALA A 582 30.05 -17.48 6.29
CA ALA A 582 30.68 -18.55 5.53
C ALA A 582 30.96 -18.17 4.06
N ALA A 583 30.09 -17.36 3.44
CA ALA A 583 30.33 -16.84 2.10
C ALA A 583 31.52 -15.87 2.09
N ALA A 584 31.62 -14.97 3.08
CA ALA A 584 32.73 -14.03 3.20
C ALA A 584 34.08 -14.77 3.44
N GLU A 585 34.10 -15.78 4.28
CA GLU A 585 35.28 -16.66 4.50
C GLU A 585 35.71 -17.39 3.20
N ALA A 586 34.72 -17.65 2.31
CA ALA A 586 34.98 -18.20 0.97
C ALA A 586 35.32 -17.11 -0.08
N GLY A 587 35.48 -15.84 0.29
CA GLY A 587 35.87 -14.74 -0.57
C GLY A 587 34.72 -14.03 -1.30
N PHE A 588 33.46 -14.15 -0.83
CA PHE A 588 32.30 -13.53 -1.45
C PHE A 588 31.72 -12.42 -0.59
N ASP A 589 31.45 -11.26 -1.21
CA ASP A 589 30.75 -10.13 -0.60
C ASP A 589 29.28 -10.12 -1.04
N VAL A 590 28.38 -10.40 -0.10
CA VAL A 590 26.94 -10.45 -0.37
C VAL A 590 26.34 -9.07 -0.19
N ASN A 591 25.94 -8.42 -1.25
CA ASN A 591 25.43 -7.07 -1.28
C ASN A 591 23.93 -6.94 -1.58
N MET A 592 23.21 -8.06 -1.81
CA MET A 592 21.81 -8.05 -2.19
C MET A 592 21.10 -9.36 -1.83
N LEU A 593 19.81 -9.26 -1.49
CA LEU A 593 18.93 -10.39 -1.27
C LEU A 593 17.94 -10.52 -2.45
N ILE A 594 17.85 -11.72 -3.03
CA ILE A 594 16.99 -12.02 -4.20
C ILE A 594 15.92 -13.05 -3.82
N THR A 595 14.69 -12.81 -4.27
CA THR A 595 13.60 -13.80 -4.20
C THR A 595 12.85 -13.90 -5.53
N ALA A 596 12.11 -15.00 -5.68
CA ALA A 596 11.16 -15.22 -6.77
C ALA A 596 9.71 -15.32 -6.25
N CYS A 597 9.41 -14.63 -5.14
CA CYS A 597 8.10 -14.68 -4.50
C CYS A 597 7.79 -13.36 -3.76
N GLY A 598 6.72 -12.67 -4.17
CA GLY A 598 6.33 -11.39 -3.57
C GLY A 598 5.98 -11.49 -2.08
N SER A 599 5.33 -12.59 -1.63
CA SER A 599 5.03 -12.78 -0.21
C SER A 599 6.30 -13.02 0.62
N CYS A 600 7.30 -13.74 0.07
CA CYS A 600 8.60 -13.90 0.73
C CYS A 600 9.31 -12.56 0.83
N ARG A 601 9.29 -11.76 -0.25
CA ARG A 601 9.88 -10.42 -0.25
C ARG A 601 9.26 -9.53 0.83
N ASP A 602 7.93 -9.44 0.88
CA ASP A 602 7.20 -8.63 1.86
C ASP A 602 7.58 -9.03 3.30
N SER A 603 7.62 -10.32 3.59
CA SER A 603 8.03 -10.82 4.90
C SER A 603 9.51 -10.53 5.21
N LEU A 604 10.43 -10.78 4.27
CA LEU A 604 11.86 -10.58 4.48
C LEU A 604 12.24 -9.11 4.63
N MET A 605 11.55 -8.19 3.97
CA MET A 605 11.74 -6.75 4.20
C MET A 605 11.44 -6.35 5.65
N ARG A 606 10.42 -6.96 6.27
CA ARG A 606 10.10 -6.76 7.69
C ARG A 606 11.16 -7.37 8.61
N HIS A 607 11.86 -8.39 8.14
CA HIS A 607 12.97 -9.02 8.86
C HIS A 607 14.17 -8.10 9.04
N GLY A 608 14.36 -7.08 8.16
CA GLY A 608 15.52 -6.21 8.21
C GLY A 608 16.82 -7.01 8.15
N ILE A 609 16.95 -7.87 7.14
CA ILE A 609 18.17 -8.68 6.96
C ILE A 609 19.35 -7.76 6.70
N THR A 610 20.39 -7.86 7.52
CA THR A 610 21.60 -7.05 7.41
C THR A 610 22.75 -7.83 6.80
N GLY A 611 23.61 -7.14 6.06
CA GLY A 611 24.91 -7.60 5.66
C GLY A 611 25.88 -7.70 6.85
N LEU A 612 27.10 -8.12 6.59
CA LEU A 612 28.15 -8.23 7.65
C LEU A 612 28.61 -6.85 8.16
N ASP A 613 28.42 -5.82 7.37
CA ASP A 613 28.67 -4.41 7.73
C ASP A 613 27.56 -3.79 8.60
N GLY A 614 26.50 -4.54 8.91
CA GLY A 614 25.32 -4.08 9.65
C GLY A 614 24.32 -3.30 8.83
N THR A 615 24.58 -3.03 7.53
CA THR A 615 23.60 -2.35 6.65
C THR A 615 22.51 -3.32 6.20
N ILE A 616 21.29 -2.79 5.99
CA ILE A 616 20.16 -3.61 5.48
C ILE A 616 20.44 -3.97 4.03
N LEU A 617 20.46 -5.26 3.71
CA LEU A 617 20.63 -5.76 2.34
C LEU A 617 19.45 -5.29 1.46
N PRO A 618 19.74 -4.65 0.32
CA PRO A 618 18.72 -4.36 -0.70
C PRO A 618 18.02 -5.64 -1.14
N HIS A 619 16.71 -5.59 -1.26
CA HIS A 619 15.92 -6.76 -1.63
C HIS A 619 15.24 -6.58 -2.99
N ASN A 620 15.63 -7.39 -3.98
CA ASN A 620 15.12 -7.34 -5.34
C ASN A 620 14.39 -8.62 -5.77
N ASP A 621 13.50 -8.47 -6.74
CA ASP A 621 12.92 -9.58 -7.49
C ASP A 621 13.93 -10.12 -8.52
N ILE A 622 13.79 -11.39 -8.86
CA ILE A 622 14.67 -12.02 -9.85
C ILE A 622 14.64 -11.31 -11.22
N VAL A 623 13.47 -10.88 -11.71
CA VAL A 623 13.36 -10.17 -12.98
C VAL A 623 14.00 -8.78 -12.90
N GLN A 624 13.87 -8.11 -11.74
CA GLN A 624 14.51 -6.82 -11.49
C GLN A 624 16.04 -6.92 -11.51
N LEU A 625 16.60 -7.99 -10.98
CA LEU A 625 18.05 -8.25 -11.06
C LEU A 625 18.52 -8.49 -12.49
N LEU A 626 17.73 -9.23 -13.28
CA LEU A 626 18.14 -9.73 -14.58
C LEU A 626 17.96 -8.72 -15.71
N VAL A 627 17.02 -7.78 -15.63
CA VAL A 627 16.66 -6.89 -16.74
C VAL A 627 17.82 -6.05 -17.28
N ASP A 628 18.75 -5.68 -16.42
CA ASP A 628 19.92 -4.87 -16.80
C ASP A 628 21.19 -5.71 -17.06
N ARG A 629 21.11 -7.04 -16.88
CA ARG A 629 22.24 -7.97 -17.01
C ARG A 629 22.10 -8.99 -18.13
N LEU A 630 20.87 -9.19 -18.61
CA LEU A 630 20.62 -10.11 -19.71
C LEU A 630 20.62 -9.40 -21.06
N PRO A 631 20.94 -10.11 -22.15
CA PRO A 631 20.79 -9.56 -23.51
C PRO A 631 19.36 -9.12 -23.77
N HIS A 632 19.16 -8.04 -24.52
CA HIS A 632 17.85 -7.53 -24.89
C HIS A 632 17.41 -8.05 -26.24
N GLY A 633 16.11 -8.26 -26.44
CA GLY A 633 15.51 -8.58 -27.72
C GLY A 633 15.87 -9.97 -28.24
N VAL A 634 16.12 -10.94 -27.36
CA VAL A 634 16.23 -12.33 -27.75
C VAL A 634 14.89 -12.74 -28.35
N SER A 635 14.82 -12.76 -29.70
CA SER A 635 13.57 -12.93 -30.43
C SER A 635 12.83 -14.19 -30.03
N VAL A 636 11.79 -13.98 -29.19
CA VAL A 636 10.69 -14.93 -29.12
C VAL A 636 9.71 -14.52 -30.21
N SER A 637 9.31 -15.48 -31.04
CA SER A 637 8.26 -15.29 -32.02
C SER A 637 7.09 -14.46 -31.47
N ASP A 638 6.31 -13.83 -32.38
CA ASP A 638 5.08 -13.00 -32.16
C ASP A 638 4.05 -13.52 -31.15
N GLU A 639 4.48 -14.16 -30.06
CA GLU A 639 3.60 -14.69 -29.03
C GLU A 639 3.12 -13.57 -28.09
N ARG A 640 1.83 -13.39 -28.09
CA ARG A 640 1.16 -12.60 -27.06
C ARG A 640 1.02 -13.43 -25.80
N ILE A 641 1.59 -12.94 -24.70
CA ILE A 641 1.65 -13.65 -23.41
C ILE A 641 0.85 -12.88 -22.36
N ILE A 642 0.14 -13.61 -21.50
CA ILE A 642 -0.57 -13.01 -20.39
C ILE A 642 0.29 -13.08 -19.13
N TYR A 643 0.50 -11.93 -18.48
CA TYR A 643 1.14 -11.84 -17.17
C TYR A 643 0.15 -11.52 -16.07
N HIS A 644 0.01 -12.41 -15.09
CA HIS A 644 -0.76 -12.17 -13.88
C HIS A 644 0.08 -11.37 -12.87
N SER A 645 -0.33 -10.13 -12.62
CA SER A 645 0.28 -9.28 -11.60
C SER A 645 0.00 -9.80 -10.19
N SER A 646 1.03 -10.19 -9.46
CA SER A 646 0.95 -10.63 -8.08
C SER A 646 0.44 -9.54 -7.13
N CYS A 647 -0.20 -9.91 -6.03
CA CYS A 647 -0.75 -8.95 -5.06
C CYS A 647 0.31 -8.28 -4.19
N HIS A 648 1.40 -8.96 -3.87
CA HIS A 648 2.56 -8.37 -3.21
C HIS A 648 3.56 -7.87 -4.25
N PRO A 649 4.09 -6.65 -4.10
CA PRO A 649 5.08 -6.13 -5.02
C PRO A 649 6.36 -6.95 -4.94
N ALA A 650 6.72 -7.57 -6.05
CA ALA A 650 7.99 -8.27 -6.18
C ALA A 650 9.12 -7.29 -6.52
N TRP A 651 8.80 -6.20 -7.21
CA TRP A 651 9.75 -5.17 -7.63
C TRP A 651 9.94 -4.11 -6.53
N SER A 652 11.20 -3.83 -6.14
CA SER A 652 11.48 -2.86 -5.08
C SER A 652 11.20 -1.41 -5.51
N GLY A 653 10.75 -0.58 -4.56
CA GLY A 653 10.46 0.83 -4.81
C GLY A 653 9.20 1.12 -5.63
N VAL A 654 8.36 0.13 -5.94
CA VAL A 654 7.14 0.30 -6.74
C VAL A 654 5.89 0.01 -5.91
N LYS A 655 4.86 0.82 -6.14
CA LYS A 655 3.54 0.60 -5.54
C LYS A 655 2.90 -0.69 -6.08
N ALA A 656 2.26 -1.47 -5.22
CA ALA A 656 1.60 -2.73 -5.55
C ALA A 656 0.63 -2.66 -6.75
N THR A 657 0.04 -1.50 -7.02
CA THR A 657 -0.86 -1.26 -8.16
C THR A 657 -0.14 -1.03 -9.49
N LYS A 658 1.16 -0.69 -9.47
CA LYS A 658 1.97 -0.36 -10.67
C LYS A 658 3.07 -1.39 -10.96
N ASP A 659 3.34 -2.31 -10.03
CA ASP A 659 4.42 -3.28 -10.12
C ASP A 659 4.31 -4.21 -11.34
N GLY A 660 3.12 -4.73 -11.59
CA GLY A 660 2.89 -5.63 -12.72
C GLY A 660 3.29 -5.04 -14.07
N GLY A 661 3.07 -3.75 -14.28
CA GLY A 661 3.48 -3.06 -15.51
C GLY A 661 5.00 -2.93 -15.65
N LYS A 662 5.76 -2.80 -14.56
CA LYS A 662 7.23 -2.78 -14.62
C LYS A 662 7.79 -4.17 -14.92
N VAL A 663 7.26 -5.22 -14.30
CA VAL A 663 7.67 -6.59 -14.58
C VAL A 663 7.35 -6.96 -16.03
N ALA A 664 6.16 -6.63 -16.53
CA ALA A 664 5.79 -6.88 -17.92
C ALA A 664 6.78 -6.23 -18.90
N ARG A 665 7.04 -4.93 -18.76
CA ARG A 665 8.02 -4.20 -19.59
C ARG A 665 9.44 -4.77 -19.49
N ALA A 666 9.86 -5.25 -18.30
CA ALA A 666 11.16 -5.88 -18.16
C ALA A 666 11.23 -7.21 -18.92
N LEU A 667 10.19 -8.02 -18.85
CA LEU A 667 10.10 -9.26 -19.61
C LEU A 667 10.04 -9.00 -21.13
N GLU A 668 9.28 -8.00 -21.57
CA GLU A 668 9.23 -7.54 -22.97
C GLU A 668 10.62 -7.08 -23.44
N ARG A 669 11.34 -6.30 -22.62
CA ARG A 669 12.68 -5.81 -22.95
C ARG A 669 13.68 -6.96 -23.11
N ILE A 670 13.64 -7.95 -22.22
CA ILE A 670 14.55 -9.12 -22.30
C ILE A 670 14.23 -10.00 -23.52
N THR A 671 12.94 -10.24 -23.78
CA THR A 671 12.52 -11.32 -24.71
C THR A 671 11.94 -10.83 -26.03
N GLY A 672 11.57 -9.56 -26.15
CA GLY A 672 10.83 -9.02 -27.30
C GLY A 672 9.37 -9.48 -27.41
N ALA A 673 8.85 -10.25 -26.45
CA ALA A 673 7.46 -10.71 -26.43
C ALA A 673 6.49 -9.57 -26.11
N SER A 674 5.26 -9.65 -26.61
CA SER A 674 4.18 -8.73 -26.22
C SER A 674 3.43 -9.27 -25.00
N ILE A 675 3.39 -8.54 -23.90
CA ILE A 675 2.85 -9.01 -22.63
C ILE A 675 1.59 -8.23 -22.20
N LEU A 676 0.46 -8.94 -22.14
CA LEU A 676 -0.80 -8.41 -21.62
C LEU A 676 -0.88 -8.57 -20.11
N LEU A 677 -1.06 -7.46 -19.41
CA LEU A 677 -1.22 -7.46 -17.96
C LEU A 677 -2.63 -7.91 -17.55
N ASN A 678 -2.73 -8.95 -16.74
CA ASN A 678 -3.99 -9.44 -16.16
C ASN A 678 -4.00 -9.26 -14.63
N PRO A 679 -4.50 -8.12 -14.11
CA PRO A 679 -4.49 -7.81 -12.68
C PRO A 679 -5.56 -8.60 -11.91
N GLY A 680 -5.57 -8.44 -10.59
CA GLY A 680 -6.56 -9.02 -9.68
C GLY A 680 -5.94 -10.08 -8.76
N CYS A 681 -6.71 -10.56 -7.79
CA CYS A 681 -6.26 -11.61 -6.88
C CYS A 681 -6.34 -12.98 -7.57
N CYS A 682 -5.35 -13.83 -7.34
CA CYS A 682 -5.35 -15.22 -7.86
C CYS A 682 -6.30 -16.14 -7.08
N GLY A 683 -6.89 -15.69 -5.97
CA GLY A 683 -7.78 -16.49 -5.14
C GLY A 683 -7.08 -17.60 -4.35
N GLU A 684 -5.74 -17.50 -4.17
CA GLU A 684 -4.97 -18.48 -3.40
C GLU A 684 -4.22 -17.76 -2.27
N SER A 685 -4.37 -18.24 -1.05
CA SER A 685 -3.66 -17.72 0.13
C SER A 685 -3.13 -18.86 1.02
N GLY A 686 -2.76 -19.97 0.43
CA GLY A 686 -2.32 -21.14 1.17
C GLY A 686 -3.41 -21.63 2.14
N ALA A 687 -3.12 -21.60 3.44
CA ALA A 687 -4.07 -22.08 4.46
C ALA A 687 -5.39 -21.29 4.51
N GLY A 688 -5.43 -20.04 4.08
CA GLY A 688 -6.66 -19.23 4.03
C GLY A 688 -7.70 -19.78 3.07
N ALA A 689 -7.27 -20.31 1.93
CA ALA A 689 -8.17 -20.93 0.95
C ALA A 689 -8.94 -22.14 1.52
N TYR A 690 -8.42 -22.77 2.57
CA TYR A 690 -9.03 -23.94 3.22
C TYR A 690 -9.87 -23.57 4.45
N THR A 691 -9.53 -22.50 5.13
CA THR A 691 -10.19 -22.06 6.36
C THR A 691 -11.30 -21.04 6.14
N CYS A 692 -11.22 -20.28 5.03
CA CYS A 692 -12.21 -19.29 4.61
C CYS A 692 -12.58 -19.52 3.13
N PRO A 693 -13.08 -20.70 2.76
CA PRO A 693 -13.29 -21.10 1.37
C PRO A 693 -14.30 -20.20 0.63
N ASP A 694 -15.29 -19.69 1.32
CA ASP A 694 -16.31 -18.78 0.79
C ASP A 694 -15.69 -17.47 0.27
N ILE A 695 -14.68 -16.92 0.95
CA ILE A 695 -13.95 -15.72 0.52
C ILE A 695 -13.14 -16.02 -0.73
N TYR A 696 -12.33 -17.06 -0.68
CA TYR A 696 -11.37 -17.38 -1.74
C TYR A 696 -12.04 -17.97 -2.98
N ASN A 697 -13.17 -18.64 -2.84
CA ASN A 697 -13.99 -19.08 -3.97
C ASN A 697 -14.51 -17.90 -4.79
N VAL A 698 -15.00 -16.85 -4.14
CA VAL A 698 -15.45 -15.62 -4.85
C VAL A 698 -14.29 -14.92 -5.54
N LEU A 699 -13.12 -14.83 -4.90
CA LEU A 699 -11.93 -14.24 -5.52
C LEU A 699 -11.48 -15.02 -6.76
N ARG A 700 -11.57 -16.36 -6.74
CA ARG A 700 -11.26 -17.20 -7.89
C ARG A 700 -12.28 -17.05 -9.01
N GLU A 701 -13.55 -16.94 -8.69
CA GLU A 701 -14.60 -16.70 -9.68
C GLU A 701 -14.36 -15.39 -10.43
N ARG A 702 -14.09 -14.30 -9.71
CA ARG A 702 -13.73 -13.02 -10.33
C ARG A 702 -12.44 -13.10 -11.17
N LYS A 703 -11.48 -13.92 -10.74
CA LYS A 703 -10.27 -14.16 -11.53
C LYS A 703 -10.57 -14.97 -12.77
N ARG A 704 -11.47 -15.94 -12.70
CA ARG A 704 -11.95 -16.72 -13.84
C ARG A 704 -12.56 -15.81 -14.91
N GLU A 705 -13.48 -14.91 -14.55
CA GLU A 705 -14.10 -13.95 -15.47
C GLU A 705 -13.06 -13.09 -16.19
N ARG A 706 -12.07 -12.59 -15.46
CA ARG A 706 -10.98 -11.79 -16.02
C ARG A 706 -10.07 -12.59 -16.94
N LEU A 707 -9.84 -13.86 -16.65
CA LEU A 707 -9.04 -14.74 -17.50
C LEU A 707 -9.83 -15.12 -18.75
N GLU A 708 -11.12 -15.43 -18.66
CA GLU A 708 -12.01 -15.70 -19.80
C GLU A 708 -11.98 -14.53 -20.79
N SER A 709 -12.14 -13.30 -20.28
CA SER A 709 -12.06 -12.10 -21.11
C SER A 709 -10.67 -11.90 -21.73
N ALA A 710 -9.59 -12.14 -20.99
CA ALA A 710 -8.23 -11.95 -21.47
C ALA A 710 -7.80 -13.04 -22.46
N LEU A 711 -8.27 -14.26 -22.30
CA LEU A 711 -7.93 -15.41 -23.16
C LEU A 711 -8.67 -15.41 -24.50
N ALA A 712 -9.75 -14.64 -24.62
CA ALA A 712 -10.45 -14.48 -25.90
C ALA A 712 -9.51 -13.85 -26.94
N GLY A 713 -9.17 -14.62 -27.99
CA GLY A 713 -8.25 -14.21 -29.05
C GLY A 713 -6.76 -14.53 -28.85
N TYR A 714 -6.40 -15.30 -27.81
CA TYR A 714 -5.03 -15.80 -27.62
C TYR A 714 -4.88 -17.25 -28.10
N LYS A 715 -3.69 -17.59 -28.63
CA LYS A 715 -3.36 -18.97 -29.03
C LYS A 715 -3.50 -19.92 -27.84
N ALA A 716 -3.94 -21.15 -28.12
CA ALA A 716 -4.26 -22.17 -27.11
C ALA A 716 -3.06 -22.56 -26.22
N ASP A 717 -1.85 -22.53 -26.74
CA ASP A 717 -0.62 -22.98 -26.10
C ASP A 717 0.19 -21.87 -25.42
N ALA A 718 -0.20 -20.59 -25.57
CA ALA A 718 0.52 -19.48 -24.95
C ALA A 718 0.48 -19.56 -23.42
N PRO A 719 1.62 -19.47 -22.71
CA PRO A 719 1.65 -19.61 -21.27
C PRO A 719 1.04 -18.40 -20.56
N ILE A 720 0.53 -18.64 -19.34
CA ILE A 720 0.20 -17.57 -18.41
C ILE A 720 1.34 -17.42 -17.42
N LEU A 721 1.97 -16.25 -17.41
CA LEU A 721 3.08 -15.97 -16.52
C LEU A 721 2.62 -15.45 -15.16
N VAL A 722 3.35 -15.80 -14.12
CA VAL A 722 3.13 -15.38 -12.73
C VAL A 722 4.45 -15.02 -12.06
N GLY A 723 4.44 -14.06 -11.15
CA GLY A 723 5.61 -13.66 -10.35
C GLY A 723 5.64 -14.24 -8.93
N CYS A 724 4.79 -15.26 -8.63
CA CYS A 724 4.70 -15.83 -7.29
C CYS A 724 4.24 -17.29 -7.35
N PRO A 725 4.85 -18.21 -6.57
CA PRO A 725 4.43 -19.61 -6.52
C PRO A 725 2.98 -19.82 -6.11
N SER A 726 2.45 -19.04 -5.16
CA SER A 726 1.05 -19.11 -4.76
C SER A 726 0.11 -18.70 -5.90
N CYS A 727 0.51 -17.70 -6.70
CA CYS A 727 -0.25 -17.34 -7.91
C CYS A 727 -0.24 -18.45 -8.94
N LYS A 728 0.85 -19.21 -9.06
CA LYS A 728 0.91 -20.39 -9.94
C LYS A 728 -0.14 -21.42 -9.55
N ILE A 729 -0.31 -21.71 -8.24
CA ILE A 729 -1.36 -22.60 -7.74
C ILE A 729 -2.75 -22.04 -8.06
N GLY A 730 -3.00 -20.77 -7.70
CA GLY A 730 -4.32 -20.16 -7.83
C GLY A 730 -4.79 -20.03 -9.28
N ILE A 731 -3.91 -19.62 -10.20
CA ILE A 731 -4.23 -19.51 -11.63
C ILE A 731 -4.44 -20.89 -12.25
N ALA A 732 -3.55 -21.88 -11.97
CA ALA A 732 -3.71 -23.23 -12.48
C ALA A 732 -5.02 -23.88 -12.00
N ARG A 733 -5.38 -23.69 -10.74
CA ARG A 733 -6.64 -24.17 -10.17
C ARG A 733 -7.84 -23.48 -10.84
N THR A 734 -7.76 -22.18 -11.10
CA THR A 734 -8.81 -21.43 -11.82
C THR A 734 -9.02 -21.98 -13.22
N LEU A 735 -7.93 -22.21 -13.99
CA LEU A 735 -8.00 -22.80 -15.33
C LEU A 735 -8.67 -24.20 -15.31
N MET A 736 -8.30 -25.05 -14.35
CA MET A 736 -8.91 -26.39 -14.20
C MET A 736 -10.42 -26.34 -13.91
N THR A 737 -10.90 -25.27 -13.25
CA THR A 737 -12.36 -25.11 -13.03
C THR A 737 -13.09 -24.61 -14.27
N MET A 738 -12.40 -23.93 -15.20
CA MET A 738 -12.97 -23.50 -16.48
C MET A 738 -13.32 -24.71 -17.38
N ASP A 739 -12.46 -25.73 -17.45
CA ASP A 739 -12.69 -26.97 -18.19
C ASP A 739 -13.97 -27.72 -17.81
N VAL A 740 -14.32 -27.72 -16.53
CA VAL A 740 -15.44 -28.49 -15.98
C VAL A 740 -16.79 -27.83 -16.28
N ARG A 741 -16.83 -26.53 -16.58
CA ARG A 741 -18.08 -25.77 -16.72
C ARG A 741 -18.62 -25.67 -18.14
N HIS A 742 -17.90 -26.14 -19.16
CA HIS A 742 -18.36 -26.22 -20.55
C HIS A 742 -18.45 -27.66 -21.08
N PRO A 743 -19.36 -28.48 -20.57
CA PRO A 743 -19.84 -29.56 -21.41
C PRO A 743 -20.72 -28.91 -22.47
N ALA A 744 -20.47 -29.22 -23.73
CA ALA A 744 -21.33 -28.89 -24.85
C ALA A 744 -22.80 -29.24 -24.47
N ARG A 745 -23.61 -28.26 -24.08
CA ARG A 745 -25.05 -28.40 -23.94
C ARG A 745 -25.68 -27.79 -25.19
N GLY A 746 -26.25 -28.68 -25.95
CA GLY A 746 -27.39 -28.45 -26.79
C GLY A 746 -27.21 -27.43 -27.91
N LYS A 747 -27.21 -27.92 -29.11
CA LYS A 747 -27.47 -27.22 -30.34
C LYS A 747 -28.45 -26.06 -30.18
N ASP A 748 -27.94 -24.90 -29.87
CA ASP A 748 -28.65 -23.66 -30.18
C ASP A 748 -27.93 -23.00 -31.36
N LYS A 749 -28.61 -23.09 -32.52
CA LYS A 749 -28.10 -22.69 -33.83
C LYS A 749 -28.09 -21.16 -34.06
N SER A 750 -28.26 -20.35 -33.01
CA SER A 750 -28.49 -18.91 -33.18
C SER A 750 -27.44 -17.98 -32.60
N THR A 751 -26.34 -18.48 -32.02
CA THR A 751 -25.25 -17.60 -31.53
C THR A 751 -23.93 -18.05 -32.12
N GLY A 752 -23.31 -17.12 -32.84
CA GLY A 752 -22.03 -17.31 -33.51
C GLY A 752 -20.93 -17.83 -32.57
N ASP A 753 -19.97 -18.53 -33.16
CA ASP A 753 -18.86 -19.22 -32.53
C ASP A 753 -18.28 -18.45 -31.35
N LYS A 754 -18.57 -18.91 -30.13
CA LYS A 754 -17.80 -18.50 -28.95
C LYS A 754 -16.43 -19.14 -29.05
N PRO A 755 -15.34 -18.39 -28.93
CA PRO A 755 -14.00 -18.96 -28.99
C PRO A 755 -13.84 -20.08 -27.98
N VAL A 756 -13.36 -21.22 -28.43
CA VAL A 756 -13.01 -22.36 -27.55
C VAL A 756 -11.80 -21.93 -26.73
N ILE A 757 -11.98 -21.81 -25.42
CA ILE A 757 -10.87 -21.49 -24.51
C ILE A 757 -10.16 -22.80 -24.15
N ASP A 758 -8.92 -22.95 -24.59
CA ASP A 758 -8.09 -24.08 -24.17
C ASP A 758 -7.58 -23.85 -22.74
N THR A 759 -7.98 -24.70 -21.84
CA THR A 759 -7.70 -24.64 -20.42
C THR A 759 -6.46 -25.45 -20.03
N HIS A 760 -5.86 -26.19 -20.93
CA HIS A 760 -4.59 -26.91 -20.73
C HIS A 760 -3.34 -26.02 -20.81
N ARG A 761 -3.50 -24.70 -20.89
CA ARG A 761 -2.39 -23.75 -20.97
C ARG A 761 -1.43 -23.89 -19.80
N PRO A 762 -0.11 -23.88 -20.05
CA PRO A 762 0.87 -23.94 -18.96
C PRO A 762 0.86 -22.63 -18.14
N VAL A 763 0.85 -22.76 -16.82
CA VAL A 763 1.09 -21.63 -15.91
C VAL A 763 2.54 -21.69 -15.48
N LEU A 764 3.35 -20.74 -15.95
CA LEU A 764 4.79 -20.68 -15.69
C LEU A 764 5.13 -19.50 -14.78
N HIS A 765 6.11 -19.70 -13.92
CA HIS A 765 6.73 -18.57 -13.23
C HIS A 765 7.66 -17.82 -14.19
N ASN A 766 7.80 -16.49 -14.00
CA ASN A 766 8.67 -15.65 -14.84
C ASN A 766 10.07 -16.26 -15.03
N ALA A 767 10.69 -16.77 -13.94
CA ALA A 767 11.98 -17.40 -13.98
C ALA A 767 11.98 -18.69 -14.81
N GLU A 768 10.92 -19.53 -14.72
CA GLU A 768 10.84 -20.77 -15.51
C GLU A 768 10.74 -20.44 -16.99
N TRP A 769 9.89 -19.47 -17.35
CA TRP A 769 9.71 -19.05 -18.73
C TRP A 769 10.97 -18.41 -19.31
N LEU A 770 11.63 -17.50 -18.57
CA LEU A 770 12.90 -16.91 -19.00
C LEU A 770 13.98 -17.96 -19.19
N ALA A 771 14.08 -18.96 -18.29
CA ALA A 771 15.04 -20.03 -18.43
C ALA A 771 14.78 -20.90 -19.68
N GLU A 772 13.53 -21.22 -19.97
CA GLU A 772 13.15 -21.94 -21.21
C GLU A 772 13.45 -21.12 -22.46
N THR A 773 13.21 -19.81 -22.41
CA THR A 773 13.42 -18.90 -23.54
C THR A 773 14.91 -18.66 -23.82
N LEU A 774 15.70 -18.39 -22.77
CA LEU A 774 17.11 -18.00 -22.92
C LEU A 774 18.06 -19.18 -22.95
N LEU A 775 17.78 -20.22 -22.14
CA LEU A 775 18.67 -21.39 -22.02
C LEU A 775 18.19 -22.61 -22.82
N GLY A 776 17.00 -22.51 -23.44
CA GLY A 776 16.37 -23.57 -24.22
C GLY A 776 15.62 -24.62 -23.39
N LYS A 777 14.76 -25.43 -24.03
CA LYS A 777 13.86 -26.39 -23.36
C LYS A 777 14.57 -27.42 -22.47
N ASN A 778 15.82 -27.78 -22.79
CA ASN A 778 16.61 -28.75 -22.03
C ASN A 778 17.46 -28.14 -20.90
N TRP A 779 17.27 -26.85 -20.58
CA TRP A 779 18.07 -26.12 -19.61
C TRP A 779 18.18 -26.85 -18.25
N LEU A 780 17.08 -27.47 -17.80
CA LEU A 780 17.03 -28.11 -16.48
C LEU A 780 17.96 -29.33 -16.37
N SER A 781 18.02 -30.19 -17.42
CA SER A 781 18.92 -31.35 -17.45
C SER A 781 20.37 -30.94 -17.53
N ILE A 782 20.66 -29.90 -18.32
CA ILE A 782 22.00 -29.34 -18.46
C ILE A 782 22.45 -28.74 -17.12
N PHE A 783 21.61 -27.89 -16.51
CA PHE A 783 21.91 -27.28 -15.21
C PHE A 783 22.18 -28.34 -14.12
N LYS A 784 21.35 -29.37 -14.02
CA LYS A 784 21.57 -30.45 -13.05
C LYS A 784 22.85 -31.26 -13.30
N ALA A 785 23.18 -31.54 -14.53
CA ALA A 785 24.41 -32.25 -14.90
C ALA A 785 25.65 -31.42 -14.50
N GLN A 786 25.59 -30.10 -14.73
CA GLN A 786 26.66 -29.18 -14.31
C GLN A 786 26.73 -29.02 -12.78
N ALA A 787 25.58 -28.91 -12.10
CA ALA A 787 25.52 -28.79 -10.64
C ALA A 787 25.95 -30.08 -9.89
N SER A 788 26.04 -31.22 -10.56
CA SER A 788 26.55 -32.46 -9.95
C SER A 788 28.07 -32.51 -9.85
N ARG A 789 28.81 -31.65 -10.56
CA ARG A 789 30.26 -31.49 -10.50
C ARG A 789 30.57 -30.49 -9.37
N THR A 790 31.10 -30.95 -8.25
CA THR A 790 31.35 -30.13 -7.07
C THR A 790 32.80 -30.16 -6.64
N GLU A 791 33.36 -28.99 -6.33
CA GLU A 791 34.59 -28.80 -5.62
C GLU A 791 34.29 -28.42 -4.15
N GLY A 792 34.99 -29.06 -3.19
CA GLY A 792 34.72 -28.85 -1.77
C GLY A 792 35.78 -28.00 -1.08
N HIS A 793 35.33 -26.96 -0.36
CA HIS A 793 36.06 -26.33 0.75
C HIS A 793 35.43 -26.76 2.07
N PRO A 794 36.16 -26.82 3.20
CA PRO A 794 35.58 -27.18 4.49
C PRO A 794 34.38 -26.27 4.84
N GLY A 795 33.17 -26.86 4.93
CA GLY A 795 31.93 -26.14 5.29
C GLY A 795 31.24 -25.37 4.17
N VAL A 796 31.80 -25.35 2.96
CA VAL A 796 31.26 -24.64 1.80
C VAL A 796 31.26 -25.57 0.59
N ARG A 797 30.13 -25.72 -0.08
CA ARG A 797 30.02 -26.46 -1.33
C ARG A 797 29.93 -25.50 -2.51
N VAL A 798 30.91 -25.58 -3.40
CA VAL A 798 30.96 -24.79 -4.64
C VAL A 798 30.41 -25.60 -5.81
N VAL A 799 29.44 -25.01 -6.52
CA VAL A 799 28.86 -25.57 -7.74
C VAL A 799 29.23 -24.67 -8.91
N CYS A 800 30.05 -25.17 -9.83
CA CYS A 800 30.48 -24.44 -11.02
C CYS A 800 29.66 -24.85 -12.26
N MET A 801 29.34 -23.91 -13.14
CA MET A 801 28.75 -24.17 -14.44
C MET A 801 29.78 -23.95 -15.55
N GLU A 802 29.95 -24.93 -16.43
CA GLU A 802 30.82 -24.79 -17.64
C GLU A 802 30.13 -23.92 -18.70
N GLU A 803 30.94 -23.14 -19.44
CA GLU A 803 30.49 -22.40 -20.64
C GLU A 803 29.89 -23.34 -21.69
N ARG A 804 28.75 -22.95 -22.25
CA ARG A 804 28.26 -23.53 -23.50
C ARG A 804 29.19 -23.05 -24.60
N LYS A 805 29.95 -23.94 -25.21
CA LYS A 805 30.48 -23.67 -26.53
C LYS A 805 29.29 -23.39 -27.44
N ARG A 806 29.21 -22.18 -27.97
CA ARG A 806 28.20 -21.75 -28.97
C ARG A 806 28.33 -22.56 -30.27
#